data_86d252a74ae8554e8ac45514b6b2e5b7
#
_entry.id   86d252a74ae8554e8ac45514b6b2e5b7
#
_cell.length_a   1.000
_cell.length_b   1.000
_cell.length_c   1.000
_cell.angle_alpha   90.00
_cell.angle_beta   90.00
_cell.angle_gamma   90.00
#
_symmetry.space_group_name_H-M   'P 1'
#
loop_
_entity.id
_entity.type
_entity.pdbx_description
1 polymer ?
#
loop_
_entity_poly.entity_id
_entity_poly.type
_entity_poly.pdbx_seq_one_letter_code
_entity_poly.pdbx_strand_id
1 'polypeptide(L)'
;MAEQTCKNSSLKYFFSMKFLRAGSSLATILALLASPLHAQDSASLDDLIPDAAVNDPESWAAGGVPAAEVAQEDVPPEVNASDPLPEMAEITVPWPDELGAEEFAVEELAPLDTEEPVEFVAFDEEIPPIPAGSEERISDELVLVFPTENSLFPQRDEFLDRFKSLSSVEEYDDEGNLARLTAQSRDDEALLIRLLRTYGYFDGQVIRSVGDIDAEVDAALDRPAARFDVLPSVRYTVGTVDLGDLTAAGDDYASLRQTYGVFPGDPISLDLIQNERFDLDTELGETGYPFAAISDPELLVDHDRREGDLAMPVTPGGKYNFGVVVSDDPEFLSGDHLTNIARWEPGEIYQRSDEMDLRRAILATGLVGSVTLTPVEVTPPTEGQPGVVNIEAGLTRAPLRTLAGNIGFGTEEGIRLEGSWEHRNLFPPEGSLRVRGIIGTQEQLAGVTFRKNNFGGRDRILSLDAFASTIDYDAYDARTVSLVGNFERLSTLLYQKPFGWSVGLELVATQESELDANRVALPRETYFIAALPLHAQLDTSDDLLDPSEGWRLGGRLSPEVSRNNGVQSFYLRSQVDASYYRQMGENVVLAGRVRFASIPGAEVADIAPSRRLYAGGGGSVRGYGYRQIGPLNNIGDPVGGRSLTEFSLEARVRTGLMDGAISVVPFIDAGTVGSDAIPGFDQIKFGAGVGIRYHTGFGPLRLDVAMPLNPGPNDSFVAVYVALGQAF
;
A
#
# COMPACT_ATOMS: atom_id res chain seq x y z
N MET A 1 27.72 68.25 -18.03
CA MET A 1 28.63 67.12 -17.63
C MET A 1 28.39 66.82 -16.15
N ALA A 2 27.14 66.61 -15.75
CA ALA A 2 26.75 66.30 -14.37
C ALA A 2 25.33 65.62 -14.29
N GLU A 3 25.04 64.67 -15.16
CA GLU A 3 23.68 64.01 -15.18
C GLU A 3 23.68 62.52 -15.52
N GLN A 4 24.74 61.82 -15.14
CA GLN A 4 24.82 60.38 -15.46
C GLN A 4 25.23 59.48 -14.29
N THR A 5 25.17 59.95 -13.05
CA THR A 5 25.61 59.11 -11.89
C THR A 5 24.53 58.73 -10.87
N CYS A 6 23.24 58.98 -11.13
CA CYS A 6 22.17 58.76 -10.16
C CYS A 6 21.16 57.65 -10.52
N LYS A 7 21.38 56.85 -11.60
CA LYS A 7 20.44 55.78 -12.02
C LYS A 7 20.90 54.34 -11.72
N ASN A 8 22.11 54.16 -11.18
CA ASN A 8 22.65 52.78 -10.95
C ASN A 8 22.63 52.31 -9.50
N SER A 9 22.14 53.12 -8.55
CA SER A 9 22.11 52.69 -7.14
C SER A 9 20.78 52.08 -6.69
N SER A 10 19.65 52.38 -7.34
CA SER A 10 18.34 51.84 -7.00
C SER A 10 18.10 50.42 -7.54
N LEU A 11 18.73 50.04 -8.65
CA LEU A 11 18.58 48.70 -9.23
C LEU A 11 19.37 47.62 -8.46
N LYS A 12 20.48 47.97 -7.81
CA LYS A 12 21.27 47.05 -6.99
C LYS A 12 20.60 46.73 -5.66
N TYR A 13 19.84 47.63 -5.08
CA TYR A 13 19.12 47.41 -3.83
C TYR A 13 17.88 46.55 -4.00
N PHE A 14 17.18 46.63 -5.15
CA PHE A 14 16.01 45.84 -5.43
C PHE A 14 16.37 44.37 -5.73
N PHE A 15 17.50 44.12 -6.39
CA PHE A 15 18.01 42.77 -6.66
C PHE A 15 18.54 42.08 -5.39
N SER A 16 19.14 42.84 -4.46
CA SER A 16 19.68 42.31 -3.22
C SER A 16 18.59 41.87 -2.22
N MET A 17 17.45 42.56 -2.14
CA MET A 17 16.39 42.23 -1.20
C MET A 17 15.54 41.00 -1.64
N LYS A 18 15.32 40.80 -2.94
CA LYS A 18 14.62 39.60 -3.42
C LYS A 18 15.49 38.34 -3.34
N PHE A 19 16.80 38.46 -3.54
CA PHE A 19 17.73 37.33 -3.40
C PHE A 19 17.95 36.92 -1.94
N LEU A 20 17.92 37.86 -0.98
CA LEU A 20 18.02 37.52 0.44
C LEU A 20 16.76 36.82 0.97
N ARG A 21 15.56 37.14 0.42
CA ARG A 21 14.32 36.43 0.82
C ARG A 21 14.21 35.01 0.24
N ALA A 22 14.64 34.79 -0.99
CA ALA A 22 14.69 33.45 -1.58
C ALA A 22 15.81 32.59 -0.97
N GLY A 23 16.97 33.18 -0.66
CA GLY A 23 18.08 32.47 -0.02
C GLY A 23 17.83 32.10 1.42
N SER A 24 17.06 32.85 2.19
CA SER A 24 16.71 32.50 3.57
C SER A 24 15.67 31.39 3.66
N SER A 25 14.73 31.33 2.70
CA SER A 25 13.76 30.23 2.64
C SER A 25 14.40 28.89 2.23
N LEU A 26 15.35 28.94 1.28
CA LEU A 26 16.11 27.74 0.89
C LEU A 26 17.07 27.28 2.00
N ALA A 27 17.71 28.23 2.71
CA ALA A 27 18.56 27.92 3.85
C ALA A 27 17.79 27.35 5.05
N THR A 28 16.53 27.75 5.25
CA THR A 28 15.69 27.22 6.33
C THR A 28 15.17 25.82 5.98
N ILE A 29 14.86 25.56 4.72
CA ILE A 29 14.48 24.20 4.25
C ILE A 29 15.70 23.28 4.24
N LEU A 30 16.88 23.74 3.80
CA LEU A 30 18.11 22.97 3.91
C LEU A 30 18.59 22.79 5.36
N ALA A 31 18.34 23.74 6.25
CA ALA A 31 18.65 23.60 7.68
C ALA A 31 17.71 22.63 8.41
N LEU A 32 16.46 22.45 7.95
CA LEU A 32 15.55 21.41 8.43
C LEU A 32 15.89 20.02 7.86
N LEU A 33 16.56 19.96 6.69
CA LEU A 33 17.07 18.73 6.09
C LEU A 33 18.52 18.42 6.51
N ALA A 34 19.26 19.38 7.06
CA ALA A 34 20.62 19.26 7.53
C ALA A 34 20.75 19.25 9.06
N SER A 35 19.67 19.00 9.79
CA SER A 35 19.82 18.48 11.14
C SER A 35 20.59 17.17 11.01
N PRO A 36 21.75 16.99 11.67
CA PRO A 36 22.37 15.68 11.66
C PRO A 36 21.29 14.73 12.18
N LEU A 37 20.90 13.77 11.35
CA LEU A 37 20.41 12.49 11.83
C LEU A 37 21.55 12.01 12.72
N HIS A 38 21.47 12.31 14.01
CA HIS A 38 22.06 11.42 14.95
C HIS A 38 21.44 10.11 14.62
N ALA A 39 22.25 9.14 14.16
CA ALA A 39 21.86 7.77 14.25
C ALA A 39 21.33 7.63 15.67
N GLN A 40 20.02 7.60 15.80
CA GLN A 40 19.40 7.10 17.00
C GLN A 40 19.93 5.68 17.04
N ASP A 41 20.77 5.41 18.03
CA ASP A 41 20.98 4.07 18.52
C ASP A 41 19.62 3.41 18.42
N SER A 42 19.57 2.24 17.78
CA SER A 42 18.36 1.46 17.56
C SER A 42 17.56 1.53 18.85
N ALA A 43 16.53 2.39 18.87
CA ALA A 43 15.60 2.45 19.98
C ALA A 43 15.12 1.02 20.17
N SER A 44 15.43 0.45 21.31
CA SER A 44 14.94 -0.88 21.64
C SER A 44 13.43 -0.78 21.66
N LEU A 45 12.74 -1.88 21.40
CA LEU A 45 11.26 -1.91 21.49
C LEU A 45 10.79 -1.34 22.85
N ASP A 46 11.61 -1.43 23.88
CA ASP A 46 11.38 -0.89 25.22
C ASP A 46 11.35 0.65 25.25
N ASP A 47 12.10 1.34 24.36
CA ASP A 47 12.08 2.81 24.25
C ASP A 47 10.84 3.37 23.55
N LEU A 48 10.07 2.50 22.86
CA LEU A 48 8.81 2.85 22.20
C LEU A 48 7.59 2.63 23.11
N ILE A 49 7.79 2.01 24.27
CA ILE A 49 6.72 1.78 25.25
C ILE A 49 6.72 2.97 26.22
N PRO A 50 5.59 3.69 26.39
CA PRO A 50 5.53 4.79 27.34
C PRO A 50 5.87 4.32 28.76
N ASP A 51 6.68 5.10 29.51
CA ASP A 51 7.06 4.79 30.89
C ASP A 51 5.86 4.45 31.80
N ALA A 52 4.70 5.03 31.53
CA ALA A 52 3.46 4.71 32.21
C ALA A 52 2.97 3.28 31.97
N ALA A 53 3.23 2.70 30.79
CA ALA A 53 2.86 1.32 30.47
C ALA A 53 3.83 0.30 31.09
N VAL A 54 5.07 0.72 31.36
CA VAL A 54 6.09 -0.12 32.02
C VAL A 54 5.94 -0.09 33.53
N ASN A 55 5.67 1.11 34.14
CA ASN A 55 5.63 1.29 35.56
C ASN A 55 4.27 0.98 36.21
N ASP A 56 3.18 1.03 35.44
CA ASP A 56 1.83 0.67 35.88
C ASP A 56 0.98 0.17 34.70
N PRO A 57 1.26 -1.04 34.22
CA PRO A 57 0.57 -1.60 33.06
C PRO A 57 -0.93 -1.81 33.25
N GLU A 58 -1.37 -2.01 34.52
CA GLU A 58 -2.78 -2.22 34.82
C GLU A 58 -3.58 -0.93 34.75
N SER A 59 -3.07 0.18 35.25
CA SER A 59 -3.74 1.47 35.15
C SER A 59 -3.67 2.05 33.74
N TRP A 60 -2.62 1.76 33.00
CA TRP A 60 -2.49 2.13 31.59
C TRP A 60 -3.48 1.35 30.70
N ALA A 61 -3.65 0.05 30.93
CA ALA A 61 -4.63 -0.78 30.23
C ALA A 61 -6.07 -0.46 30.63
N ALA A 62 -6.33 -0.11 31.88
CA ALA A 62 -7.67 0.25 32.39
C ALA A 62 -8.17 1.61 31.88
N GLY A 63 -7.29 2.47 31.35
CA GLY A 63 -7.66 3.75 30.74
C GLY A 63 -8.46 3.64 29.43
N GLY A 64 -8.65 2.45 28.86
CA GLY A 64 -9.29 2.23 27.56
C GLY A 64 -10.28 1.07 27.43
N VAL A 65 -10.53 0.28 28.48
CA VAL A 65 -11.45 -0.88 28.41
C VAL A 65 -12.48 -0.80 29.54
N PRO A 66 -13.81 -0.86 29.25
CA PRO A 66 -14.81 -0.99 30.30
C PRO A 66 -14.66 -2.34 30.99
N ALA A 67 -14.59 -2.32 32.32
CA ALA A 67 -14.46 -3.50 33.15
C ALA A 67 -15.64 -4.45 32.91
N ALA A 68 -15.36 -5.66 32.43
CA ALA A 68 -16.27 -6.78 32.53
C ALA A 68 -16.25 -7.26 33.99
N GLU A 69 -17.42 -7.43 34.60
CA GLU A 69 -17.58 -8.06 35.92
C GLU A 69 -16.96 -9.47 35.86
N VAL A 70 -15.81 -9.63 36.50
CA VAL A 70 -15.23 -10.93 36.77
C VAL A 70 -15.70 -11.37 38.14
N ALA A 71 -16.35 -12.52 38.21
CA ALA A 71 -16.73 -13.19 39.43
C ALA A 71 -15.50 -13.34 40.36
N GLN A 72 -15.72 -13.05 41.64
CA GLN A 72 -14.70 -13.17 42.70
C GLN A 72 -14.27 -14.65 42.82
N GLU A 73 -13.12 -14.98 42.30
CA GLU A 73 -12.32 -16.12 42.75
C GLU A 73 -11.13 -15.58 43.56
N ASP A 74 -10.81 -16.29 44.67
CA ASP A 74 -9.83 -15.94 45.70
C ASP A 74 -8.55 -15.26 45.17
N VAL A 75 -8.42 -13.97 45.45
CA VAL A 75 -7.21 -13.22 45.18
C VAL A 75 -6.18 -13.55 46.27
N PRO A 76 -4.96 -14.01 45.95
CA PRO A 76 -3.88 -14.13 46.91
C PRO A 76 -3.55 -12.73 47.49
N PRO A 77 -3.12 -12.64 48.77
CA PRO A 77 -2.82 -11.33 49.38
C PRO A 77 -1.73 -10.58 48.62
N GLU A 78 -1.93 -9.27 48.41
CA GLU A 78 -0.95 -8.36 47.80
C GLU A 78 0.40 -8.48 48.53
N VAL A 79 1.43 -8.89 47.76
CA VAL A 79 2.81 -8.92 48.26
C VAL A 79 3.46 -7.59 47.88
N ASN A 80 3.73 -6.74 48.89
CA ASN A 80 4.51 -5.51 48.68
C ASN A 80 5.99 -5.85 48.45
N ALA A 81 6.63 -5.16 47.49
CA ALA A 81 8.05 -5.36 47.15
C ALA A 81 9.04 -5.12 48.33
N SER A 82 8.57 -4.66 49.46
CA SER A 82 9.33 -4.44 50.70
C SER A 82 9.04 -5.48 51.81
N ASP A 83 8.15 -6.43 51.58
CA ASP A 83 7.90 -7.50 52.53
C ASP A 83 9.05 -8.53 52.46
N PRO A 84 9.55 -9.01 53.61
CA PRO A 84 10.55 -10.07 53.61
C PRO A 84 9.97 -11.31 52.95
N LEU A 85 10.73 -11.87 51.98
CA LEU A 85 10.36 -13.13 51.32
C LEU A 85 10.02 -14.17 52.37
N PRO A 86 8.92 -14.93 52.20
CA PRO A 86 8.62 -16.05 53.07
C PRO A 86 9.79 -17.02 53.05
N GLU A 87 10.16 -17.55 54.23
CA GLU A 87 11.19 -18.58 54.31
C GLU A 87 10.85 -19.70 53.35
N MET A 88 11.71 -19.93 52.37
CA MET A 88 11.58 -21.05 51.44
C MET A 88 11.53 -22.33 52.30
N ALA A 89 10.50 -23.13 52.09
CA ALA A 89 10.45 -24.48 52.63
C ALA A 89 11.77 -25.18 52.29
N GLU A 90 12.47 -25.67 53.30
CA GLU A 90 13.67 -26.50 53.06
C GLU A 90 13.30 -27.60 52.06
N ILE A 91 14.01 -27.64 50.92
CA ILE A 91 13.89 -28.74 49.99
C ILE A 91 14.55 -29.94 50.62
N THR A 92 13.75 -30.75 51.33
CA THR A 92 14.18 -32.03 51.89
C THR A 92 14.20 -33.10 50.81
N VAL A 93 14.99 -32.89 49.77
CA VAL A 93 15.43 -33.99 48.89
C VAL A 93 16.77 -34.44 49.46
N PRO A 94 16.86 -35.64 50.02
CA PRO A 94 18.14 -36.15 50.51
C PRO A 94 19.14 -36.20 49.37
N TRP A 95 20.31 -35.62 49.59
CA TRP A 95 21.43 -35.72 48.64
C TRP A 95 21.87 -37.19 48.54
N PRO A 96 22.46 -37.63 47.40
CA PRO A 96 22.89 -39.01 47.20
C PRO A 96 23.81 -39.57 48.32
N ASP A 97 24.53 -38.70 49.03
CA ASP A 97 25.41 -39.05 50.15
C ASP A 97 24.65 -39.32 51.48
N GLU A 98 23.37 -38.92 51.59
CA GLU A 98 22.50 -39.08 52.75
C GLU A 98 21.57 -40.31 52.61
N LEU A 99 21.47 -40.87 51.37
CA LEU A 99 20.80 -42.16 51.15
C LEU A 99 21.74 -43.25 51.61
N GLY A 100 21.40 -43.92 52.71
CA GLY A 100 22.18 -45.02 53.28
C GLY A 100 22.49 -46.07 52.19
N ALA A 101 23.71 -46.58 52.22
CA ALA A 101 24.21 -47.55 51.24
C ALA A 101 23.43 -48.87 51.13
N GLU A 102 22.34 -49.01 51.82
CA GLU A 102 21.47 -50.20 51.80
C GLU A 102 20.28 -50.12 50.82
N GLU A 103 19.98 -48.89 50.26
CA GLU A 103 18.87 -48.71 49.31
C GLU A 103 19.22 -48.86 47.82
N PHE A 104 20.52 -48.89 47.51
CA PHE A 104 21.01 -49.22 46.17
C PHE A 104 21.82 -50.52 46.23
N ALA A 105 21.16 -51.66 46.29
CA ALA A 105 21.81 -52.90 45.92
C ALA A 105 22.17 -52.83 44.42
N VAL A 106 23.37 -52.31 44.13
CA VAL A 106 23.99 -52.52 42.81
C VAL A 106 24.26 -54.00 42.75
N GLU A 107 23.46 -54.73 41.98
CA GLU A 107 23.84 -56.11 41.59
C GLU A 107 25.24 -55.98 40.99
N GLU A 108 26.22 -56.71 41.60
CA GLU A 108 27.53 -56.80 41.01
C GLU A 108 27.36 -57.31 39.58
N LEU A 109 27.57 -56.42 38.60
CA LEU A 109 27.65 -56.85 37.24
C LEU A 109 28.77 -57.88 37.18
N ALA A 110 28.46 -59.10 36.72
CA ALA A 110 29.43 -60.13 36.45
C ALA A 110 30.60 -59.50 35.65
N PRO A 111 31.87 -59.80 35.95
CA PRO A 111 32.96 -59.29 35.17
C PRO A 111 32.70 -59.56 33.70
N LEU A 112 32.75 -58.55 32.86
CA LEU A 112 32.75 -58.72 31.42
C LEU A 112 33.86 -59.70 31.09
N ASP A 113 33.53 -60.83 30.48
CA ASP A 113 34.50 -61.74 29.92
C ASP A 113 35.38 -60.95 28.96
N THR A 114 36.58 -60.64 29.41
CA THR A 114 37.62 -60.03 28.59
C THR A 114 38.29 -61.15 27.75
N GLU A 115 37.52 -61.71 26.87
CA GLU A 115 38.09 -62.62 25.91
C GLU A 115 37.46 -62.42 24.54
N GLU A 116 38.12 -61.73 23.79
CA GLU A 116 38.50 -61.72 22.38
C GLU A 116 38.75 -60.27 21.99
N PRO A 117 39.94 -59.91 21.47
CA PRO A 117 40.11 -58.61 20.84
C PRO A 117 39.15 -58.59 19.68
N VAL A 118 38.15 -57.68 19.77
CA VAL A 118 37.36 -57.32 18.62
C VAL A 118 38.37 -56.76 17.63
N GLU A 119 38.78 -57.55 16.64
CA GLU A 119 39.40 -57.07 15.45
C GLU A 119 38.43 -56.03 14.89
N PHE A 120 38.74 -54.76 15.08
CA PHE A 120 38.17 -53.69 14.28
C PHE A 120 38.55 -54.03 12.85
N VAL A 121 37.70 -54.71 12.13
CA VAL A 121 37.73 -54.70 10.68
C VAL A 121 37.61 -53.24 10.32
N ALA A 122 38.72 -52.66 9.89
CA ALA A 122 38.69 -51.35 9.27
C ALA A 122 37.60 -51.49 8.17
N PHE A 123 36.54 -50.75 8.31
CA PHE A 123 35.60 -50.56 7.19
C PHE A 123 36.42 -49.73 6.20
N ASP A 124 37.18 -50.42 5.33
CA ASP A 124 37.57 -49.88 4.04
C ASP A 124 36.28 -49.89 3.17
N GLU A 125 35.30 -49.11 3.56
CA GLU A 125 34.37 -48.58 2.58
C GLU A 125 35.21 -47.60 1.77
N GLU A 126 35.67 -48.03 0.61
CA GLU A 126 36.10 -47.10 -0.44
C GLU A 126 34.92 -46.15 -0.62
N ILE A 127 35.05 -44.92 -0.10
CA ILE A 127 34.11 -43.83 -0.38
C ILE A 127 34.06 -43.73 -1.89
N PRO A 128 32.94 -44.05 -2.55
CA PRO A 128 32.85 -43.99 -4.01
C PRO A 128 33.35 -42.62 -4.45
N PRO A 129 34.19 -42.54 -5.48
CA PRO A 129 34.74 -41.28 -5.92
C PRO A 129 33.60 -40.33 -6.24
N ILE A 130 33.61 -39.14 -5.62
CA ILE A 130 32.61 -38.10 -5.85
C ILE A 130 32.58 -37.83 -7.36
N PRO A 131 31.42 -37.92 -8.05
CA PRO A 131 31.37 -37.68 -9.47
C PRO A 131 31.87 -36.27 -9.79
N ALA A 132 32.60 -36.13 -10.90
CA ALA A 132 33.02 -34.80 -11.37
C ALA A 132 31.78 -33.90 -11.51
N GLY A 133 31.74 -32.80 -10.79
CA GLY A 133 30.64 -31.85 -10.74
C GLY A 133 31.02 -30.50 -11.34
N SER A 134 29.98 -29.69 -11.63
CA SER A 134 30.10 -28.26 -11.97
C SER A 134 30.07 -27.45 -10.70
N GLU A 135 31.14 -26.73 -10.43
CA GLU A 135 31.25 -25.87 -9.25
C GLU A 135 30.53 -24.54 -9.49
N GLU A 136 29.70 -24.13 -8.53
CA GLU A 136 29.08 -22.81 -8.43
C GLU A 136 29.54 -22.15 -7.15
N ARG A 137 30.36 -21.09 -7.30
CA ARG A 137 30.83 -20.30 -6.18
C ARG A 137 29.77 -19.25 -5.85
N ILE A 138 29.24 -19.29 -4.64
CA ILE A 138 28.23 -18.36 -4.15
C ILE A 138 28.93 -17.17 -3.49
N SER A 139 29.86 -17.44 -2.59
CA SER A 139 30.67 -16.43 -1.92
C SER A 139 32.10 -16.93 -1.72
N ASP A 140 32.94 -16.15 -1.05
CA ASP A 140 34.33 -16.54 -0.76
C ASP A 140 34.40 -17.73 0.21
N GLU A 141 33.36 -17.95 1.02
CA GLU A 141 33.29 -19.01 2.03
C GLU A 141 32.33 -20.15 1.65
N LEU A 142 31.66 -20.08 0.47
CA LEU A 142 30.59 -21.01 0.10
C LEU A 142 30.68 -21.47 -1.35
N VAL A 143 30.78 -22.77 -1.56
CA VAL A 143 30.82 -23.42 -2.89
C VAL A 143 29.83 -24.59 -2.93
N LEU A 144 28.96 -24.60 -3.96
CA LEU A 144 28.11 -25.75 -4.29
C LEU A 144 28.66 -26.46 -5.53
N VAL A 145 28.54 -27.78 -5.52
CA VAL A 145 28.90 -28.63 -6.65
C VAL A 145 27.70 -29.45 -7.08
N PHE A 146 27.36 -29.33 -8.34
CA PHE A 146 26.20 -30.03 -8.94
C PHE A 146 26.65 -31.03 -9.98
N PRO A 147 25.82 -32.04 -10.35
CA PRO A 147 26.10 -32.89 -11.47
C PRO A 147 26.33 -32.10 -12.75
N THR A 148 27.29 -32.51 -13.57
CA THR A 148 27.63 -31.82 -14.85
C THR A 148 26.50 -31.89 -15.87
N GLU A 149 25.64 -32.90 -15.82
CA GLU A 149 24.50 -33.09 -16.71
C GLU A 149 23.26 -32.42 -16.14
N ASN A 150 22.79 -31.33 -16.76
CA ASN A 150 21.58 -30.61 -16.32
C ASN A 150 20.32 -31.48 -16.35
N SER A 151 20.31 -32.56 -17.13
CA SER A 151 19.21 -33.52 -17.16
C SER A 151 19.02 -34.27 -15.82
N LEU A 152 20.06 -34.38 -15.01
CA LEU A 152 20.00 -35.03 -13.68
C LEU A 152 19.41 -34.11 -12.62
N PHE A 153 19.46 -32.80 -12.82
CA PHE A 153 18.89 -31.83 -11.89
C PHE A 153 18.33 -30.60 -12.66
N PRO A 154 17.20 -30.74 -13.32
CA PRO A 154 16.60 -29.66 -14.11
C PRO A 154 16.24 -28.41 -13.30
N GLN A 155 15.99 -28.55 -11.98
CA GLN A 155 15.61 -27.45 -11.08
C GLN A 155 16.81 -26.76 -10.44
N ARG A 156 18.03 -26.99 -10.93
CA ARG A 156 19.29 -26.51 -10.37
C ARG A 156 19.28 -24.99 -10.10
N ASP A 157 18.86 -24.20 -11.09
CA ASP A 157 18.92 -22.73 -11.01
C ASP A 157 17.97 -22.21 -9.92
N GLU A 158 16.72 -22.70 -9.91
CA GLU A 158 15.71 -22.36 -8.88
C GLU A 158 16.14 -22.83 -7.48
N PHE A 159 16.67 -24.04 -7.39
CA PHE A 159 17.21 -24.59 -6.15
C PHE A 159 18.37 -23.72 -5.61
N LEU A 160 19.26 -23.27 -6.48
CA LEU A 160 20.38 -22.42 -6.15
C LEU A 160 19.94 -21.05 -5.64
N ASP A 161 19.01 -20.41 -6.35
CA ASP A 161 18.49 -19.09 -5.95
C ASP A 161 17.77 -19.17 -4.60
N ARG A 162 16.99 -20.23 -4.38
CA ARG A 162 16.31 -20.46 -3.12
C ARG A 162 17.29 -20.74 -1.96
N PHE A 163 18.32 -21.53 -2.23
CA PHE A 163 19.37 -21.77 -1.25
C PHE A 163 20.09 -20.49 -0.86
N LYS A 164 20.51 -19.66 -1.82
CA LYS A 164 21.15 -18.36 -1.56
C LYS A 164 20.32 -17.46 -0.66
N SER A 165 19.01 -17.44 -0.84
CA SER A 165 18.11 -16.60 -0.03
C SER A 165 17.90 -17.11 1.40
N LEU A 166 18.31 -18.35 1.74
CA LEU A 166 18.05 -19.03 3.01
C LEU A 166 19.32 -19.53 3.71
N SER A 167 20.48 -19.42 3.07
CA SER A 167 21.76 -19.92 3.59
C SER A 167 22.23 -19.12 4.79
N SER A 168 22.59 -19.81 5.87
CA SER A 168 23.11 -19.19 7.08
C SER A 168 24.58 -18.78 6.94
N VAL A 169 25.32 -19.36 6.00
CA VAL A 169 26.68 -18.95 5.66
C VAL A 169 26.66 -17.64 4.88
N GLU A 170 25.70 -17.47 3.95
CA GLU A 170 25.55 -16.25 3.15
C GLU A 170 25.02 -15.07 3.98
N GLU A 171 24.13 -15.32 4.96
CA GLU A 171 23.56 -14.27 5.79
C GLU A 171 24.58 -13.56 6.70
N TYR A 172 25.64 -14.29 7.12
CA TYR A 172 26.60 -13.79 8.11
C TYR A 172 28.05 -13.92 7.61
N ASP A 173 28.48 -12.98 6.80
CA ASP A 173 29.87 -12.84 6.33
C ASP A 173 30.76 -12.30 7.47
N ASP A 174 31.25 -13.22 8.32
CA ASP A 174 32.17 -12.89 9.42
C ASP A 174 33.55 -13.53 9.15
N GLU A 175 34.47 -12.71 8.74
CA GLU A 175 35.82 -13.10 8.25
C GLU A 175 36.56 -14.10 9.14
N GLY A 176 36.65 -15.37 8.69
CA GLY A 176 37.70 -16.31 9.11
C GLY A 176 37.47 -17.12 10.39
N ASN A 177 36.25 -17.26 10.90
CA ASN A 177 35.95 -18.09 12.08
C ASN A 177 35.55 -19.53 11.69
N LEU A 178 36.53 -20.45 11.60
CA LEU A 178 36.31 -21.85 11.23
C LEU A 178 35.25 -22.57 12.09
N ALA A 179 35.21 -22.28 13.40
CA ALA A 179 34.22 -22.94 14.28
C ALA A 179 32.78 -22.52 13.96
N ARG A 180 32.59 -21.24 13.62
CA ARG A 180 31.31 -20.69 13.19
C ARG A 180 30.94 -21.22 11.82
N LEU A 181 31.85 -21.16 10.84
CA LEU A 181 31.63 -21.71 9.51
C LEU A 181 31.23 -23.19 9.57
N THR A 182 31.86 -23.98 10.46
CA THR A 182 31.50 -25.37 10.66
C THR A 182 30.13 -25.56 11.23
N ALA A 183 29.67 -24.68 12.13
CA ALA A 183 28.32 -24.71 12.68
C ALA A 183 27.25 -24.34 11.61
N GLN A 184 27.44 -23.20 10.96
CA GLN A 184 26.56 -22.69 9.89
C GLN A 184 26.47 -23.67 8.71
N SER A 185 27.59 -24.27 8.31
CA SER A 185 27.59 -25.28 7.24
C SER A 185 26.82 -26.55 7.58
N ARG A 186 26.59 -26.88 8.86
CA ARG A 186 25.67 -27.98 9.24
C ARG A 186 24.22 -27.60 9.04
N ASP A 187 23.87 -26.36 9.35
CA ASP A 187 22.51 -25.84 9.15
C ASP A 187 22.20 -25.78 7.66
N ASP A 188 23.19 -25.36 6.85
CA ASP A 188 23.07 -25.29 5.39
C ASP A 188 23.02 -26.69 4.74
N GLU A 189 23.75 -27.67 5.27
CA GLU A 189 23.62 -29.08 4.84
C GLU A 189 22.21 -29.58 5.07
N ALA A 190 21.64 -29.34 6.28
CA ALA A 190 20.28 -29.71 6.59
C ALA A 190 19.26 -28.95 5.73
N LEU A 191 19.52 -27.68 5.39
CA LEU A 191 18.72 -26.88 4.45
C LEU A 191 18.73 -27.48 3.05
N LEU A 192 19.91 -27.80 2.51
CA LEU A 192 20.05 -28.42 1.18
C LEU A 192 19.31 -29.76 1.08
N ILE A 193 19.41 -30.61 2.11
CA ILE A 193 18.68 -31.87 2.16
C ILE A 193 17.15 -31.62 2.19
N ARG A 194 16.68 -30.63 2.96
CA ARG A 194 15.26 -30.24 2.95
C ARG A 194 14.81 -29.75 1.59
N LEU A 195 15.61 -28.91 0.94
CA LEU A 195 15.32 -28.40 -0.40
C LEU A 195 15.26 -29.53 -1.43
N LEU A 196 16.20 -30.49 -1.40
CA LEU A 196 16.13 -31.68 -2.27
C LEU A 196 14.82 -32.44 -2.12
N ARG A 197 14.36 -32.65 -0.88
CA ARG A 197 13.06 -33.30 -0.60
C ARG A 197 11.88 -32.45 -1.08
N THR A 198 11.95 -31.12 -0.97
CA THR A 198 10.92 -30.21 -1.49
C THR A 198 10.73 -30.39 -3.00
N TYR A 199 11.81 -30.62 -3.74
CA TYR A 199 11.77 -30.85 -5.19
C TYR A 199 11.55 -32.34 -5.56
N GLY A 200 11.32 -33.24 -4.58
CA GLY A 200 11.01 -34.66 -4.80
C GLY A 200 12.24 -35.57 -4.90
N TYR A 201 13.41 -35.15 -4.48
CA TYR A 201 14.64 -35.94 -4.44
C TYR A 201 14.86 -36.53 -3.04
N PHE A 202 14.10 -37.58 -2.68
CA PHE A 202 14.10 -38.16 -1.33
C PHE A 202 15.35 -38.97 -1.01
N ASP A 203 16.00 -39.58 -2.01
CA ASP A 203 17.28 -40.27 -1.88
C ASP A 203 18.49 -39.35 -2.15
N GLY A 204 18.24 -38.05 -2.28
CA GLY A 204 19.29 -37.05 -2.50
C GLY A 204 20.22 -36.96 -1.29
N GLN A 205 21.51 -36.84 -1.55
CA GLN A 205 22.56 -36.68 -0.54
C GLN A 205 23.31 -35.39 -0.73
N VAL A 206 23.78 -34.83 0.35
CA VAL A 206 24.66 -33.68 0.36
C VAL A 206 25.91 -34.05 1.14
N ILE A 207 27.08 -33.92 0.51
CA ILE A 207 28.37 -34.21 1.15
C ILE A 207 29.00 -32.84 1.48
N ARG A 208 29.16 -32.58 2.77
CA ARG A 208 29.76 -31.34 3.27
C ARG A 208 31.24 -31.52 3.53
N SER A 209 32.07 -30.60 3.04
CA SER A 209 33.46 -30.45 3.35
C SER A 209 33.73 -29.03 3.83
N VAL A 210 34.51 -28.87 4.90
CA VAL A 210 34.88 -27.56 5.44
C VAL A 210 36.39 -27.54 5.63
N GLY A 211 37.07 -26.56 5.03
CA GLY A 211 38.53 -26.46 5.09
C GLY A 211 39.09 -25.61 3.96
N ASP A 212 40.41 -25.69 3.77
CA ASP A 212 41.06 -25.05 2.63
C ASP A 212 40.66 -25.82 1.36
N ILE A 213 39.86 -25.19 0.53
CA ILE A 213 39.50 -25.73 -0.78
C ILE A 213 40.67 -25.50 -1.73
N ASP A 214 41.41 -26.62 -1.99
CA ASP A 214 42.54 -26.77 -2.93
C ASP A 214 43.36 -25.52 -3.27
N ALA A 215 44.46 -25.35 -2.56
CA ALA A 215 45.49 -24.36 -2.82
C ALA A 215 46.17 -24.52 -4.22
N GLU A 216 45.78 -25.51 -5.04
CA GLU A 216 46.34 -25.72 -6.38
C GLU A 216 45.65 -24.88 -7.48
N VAL A 217 44.42 -24.35 -7.26
CA VAL A 217 43.69 -23.62 -8.31
C VAL A 217 43.71 -22.09 -8.10
N ASP A 218 43.76 -21.60 -6.87
CA ASP A 218 43.83 -20.16 -6.61
C ASP A 218 44.61 -19.84 -5.32
N ALA A 219 45.89 -19.58 -5.43
CA ALA A 219 46.77 -19.22 -4.32
C ALA A 219 46.46 -17.86 -3.63
N ALA A 220 45.30 -17.24 -3.93
CA ALA A 220 44.90 -15.94 -3.44
C ALA A 220 43.92 -16.00 -2.25
N LEU A 221 43.36 -17.16 -1.90
CA LEU A 221 42.35 -17.31 -0.86
C LEU A 221 42.83 -18.23 0.27
N ASP A 222 43.50 -17.63 1.22
CA ASP A 222 43.99 -18.27 2.49
C ASP A 222 42.81 -18.27 3.53
N ARG A 223 41.58 -18.63 3.10
CA ARG A 223 40.40 -18.64 3.97
C ARG A 223 39.68 -19.98 3.88
N PRO A 224 39.23 -20.54 5.03
CA PRO A 224 38.39 -21.74 5.01
C PRO A 224 37.07 -21.50 4.37
N ALA A 225 36.62 -22.43 3.53
CA ALA A 225 35.30 -22.37 2.89
C ALA A 225 34.53 -23.68 3.12
N ALA A 226 33.19 -23.58 3.04
CA ALA A 226 32.27 -24.71 3.05
C ALA A 226 31.96 -25.12 1.60
N ARG A 227 32.19 -26.41 1.30
CA ARG A 227 31.85 -27.03 0.03
C ARG A 227 30.75 -28.05 0.25
N PHE A 228 29.71 -28.00 -0.60
CA PHE A 228 28.64 -28.96 -0.62
C PHE A 228 28.53 -29.63 -1.98
N ASP A 229 28.79 -30.92 -2.02
CA ASP A 229 28.56 -31.73 -3.22
C ASP A 229 27.13 -32.26 -3.18
N VAL A 230 26.24 -31.67 -4.04
CA VAL A 230 24.82 -31.99 -4.10
C VAL A 230 24.59 -33.14 -5.07
N LEU A 231 24.12 -34.27 -4.56
CA LEU A 231 23.84 -35.51 -5.30
C LEU A 231 22.31 -35.74 -5.29
N PRO A 232 21.53 -35.21 -6.26
CA PRO A 232 20.07 -35.25 -6.19
C PRO A 232 19.47 -36.65 -6.29
N SER A 233 20.17 -37.63 -6.89
CA SER A 233 19.61 -38.96 -7.19
C SER A 233 18.42 -38.89 -8.17
N VAL A 234 17.47 -39.82 -8.09
CA VAL A 234 16.31 -39.89 -8.94
C VAL A 234 15.16 -39.08 -8.34
N ARG A 235 14.47 -38.28 -9.14
CA ARG A 235 13.27 -37.56 -8.73
C ARG A 235 12.09 -38.54 -8.63
N TYR A 236 11.39 -38.48 -7.52
CA TYR A 236 10.23 -39.34 -7.25
C TYR A 236 8.98 -38.79 -7.94
N THR A 237 8.03 -39.67 -8.24
CA THR A 237 6.73 -39.35 -8.83
C THR A 237 5.59 -39.60 -7.88
N VAL A 238 4.46 -38.93 -8.09
CA VAL A 238 3.23 -39.17 -7.34
C VAL A 238 2.66 -40.55 -7.70
N GLY A 239 2.46 -41.39 -6.71
CA GLY A 239 1.87 -42.71 -6.86
C GLY A 239 0.35 -42.65 -6.91
N THR A 240 -0.29 -42.50 -5.78
CA THR A 240 -1.74 -42.33 -5.63
C THR A 240 -2.07 -40.94 -5.07
N VAL A 241 -3.28 -40.43 -5.40
CA VAL A 241 -3.81 -39.18 -4.85
C VAL A 241 -5.19 -39.47 -4.26
N ASP A 242 -5.29 -39.39 -2.94
CA ASP A 242 -6.54 -39.53 -2.20
C ASP A 242 -7.02 -38.14 -1.69
N LEU A 243 -8.14 -37.66 -2.22
CA LEU A 243 -8.79 -36.41 -1.82
C LEU A 243 -10.04 -36.64 -0.97
N GLY A 244 -10.17 -37.82 -0.34
CA GLY A 244 -11.26 -38.13 0.57
C GLY A 244 -12.64 -37.98 -0.08
N ASP A 245 -13.53 -37.25 0.57
CA ASP A 245 -14.93 -37.11 0.17
C ASP A 245 -15.18 -36.02 -0.91
N LEU A 246 -14.16 -35.58 -1.65
CA LEU A 246 -14.33 -34.55 -2.69
C LEU A 246 -15.41 -34.94 -3.73
N THR A 247 -15.65 -36.23 -3.95
CA THR A 247 -16.72 -36.72 -4.83
C THR A 247 -18.12 -36.33 -4.37
N ALA A 248 -18.31 -35.94 -3.11
CA ALA A 248 -19.58 -35.42 -2.58
C ALA A 248 -19.94 -34.05 -3.16
N ALA A 249 -19.01 -33.35 -3.84
CA ALA A 249 -19.29 -32.13 -4.59
C ALA A 249 -20.16 -32.37 -5.83
N GLY A 250 -20.46 -33.59 -6.21
CA GLY A 250 -21.40 -33.95 -7.28
C GLY A 250 -20.95 -33.42 -8.66
N ASP A 251 -21.74 -32.55 -9.27
CA ASP A 251 -21.48 -32.01 -10.61
C ASP A 251 -20.18 -31.16 -10.67
N ASP A 252 -19.78 -30.55 -9.56
CA ASP A 252 -18.58 -29.70 -9.48
C ASP A 252 -17.30 -30.54 -9.29
N TYR A 253 -17.41 -31.84 -8.97
CA TYR A 253 -16.26 -32.70 -8.72
C TYR A 253 -15.20 -32.67 -9.81
N ALA A 254 -15.63 -32.73 -11.08
CA ALA A 254 -14.70 -32.78 -12.20
C ALA A 254 -13.87 -31.48 -12.32
N SER A 255 -14.48 -30.33 -12.10
CA SER A 255 -13.81 -29.03 -12.12
C SER A 255 -12.86 -28.91 -10.93
N LEU A 256 -13.35 -29.17 -9.72
CA LEU A 256 -12.56 -29.10 -8.49
C LEU A 256 -11.35 -30.05 -8.50
N ARG A 257 -11.56 -31.29 -9.03
CA ARG A 257 -10.46 -32.26 -9.20
C ARG A 257 -9.41 -31.77 -10.20
N GLN A 258 -9.84 -31.05 -11.23
CA GLN A 258 -8.93 -30.47 -12.23
C GLN A 258 -8.17 -29.26 -11.67
N THR A 259 -8.81 -28.46 -10.84
CA THR A 259 -8.17 -27.32 -10.15
C THR A 259 -7.05 -27.82 -9.22
N TYR A 260 -7.22 -28.96 -8.56
CA TYR A 260 -6.11 -29.62 -7.88
C TYR A 260 -5.21 -30.34 -8.89
N GLY A 261 -4.23 -29.63 -9.41
CA GLY A 261 -3.40 -29.99 -10.55
C GLY A 261 -2.35 -31.10 -10.31
N VAL A 262 -2.42 -31.84 -9.18
CA VAL A 262 -1.50 -32.95 -8.89
C VAL A 262 -2.13 -34.29 -9.31
N PHE A 263 -1.45 -35.03 -10.19
CA PHE A 263 -1.92 -36.32 -10.71
C PHE A 263 -0.91 -37.43 -10.52
N PRO A 264 -1.37 -38.71 -10.45
CA PRO A 264 -0.47 -39.85 -10.45
C PRO A 264 0.49 -39.81 -11.66
N GLY A 265 1.78 -40.03 -11.40
CA GLY A 265 2.85 -39.97 -12.39
C GLY A 265 3.53 -38.59 -12.50
N ASP A 266 2.98 -37.53 -11.92
CA ASP A 266 3.64 -36.20 -11.88
C ASP A 266 4.89 -36.24 -10.99
N PRO A 267 5.93 -35.50 -11.31
CA PRO A 267 7.08 -35.36 -10.45
C PRO A 267 6.70 -34.67 -9.12
N ILE A 268 7.10 -35.25 -7.99
CA ILE A 268 6.78 -34.68 -6.69
C ILE A 268 7.44 -33.29 -6.53
N SER A 269 6.65 -32.34 -6.05
CA SER A 269 7.06 -31.03 -5.56
C SER A 269 6.16 -30.66 -4.36
N LEU A 270 6.76 -30.50 -3.18
CA LEU A 270 5.99 -30.14 -1.99
C LEU A 270 5.39 -28.75 -2.10
N ASP A 271 6.08 -27.82 -2.77
CA ASP A 271 5.55 -26.48 -3.04
C ASP A 271 4.34 -26.52 -3.97
N LEU A 272 4.40 -27.35 -5.04
CA LEU A 272 3.25 -27.54 -5.93
C LEU A 272 2.06 -28.11 -5.16
N ILE A 273 2.26 -29.14 -4.34
CA ILE A 273 1.19 -29.74 -3.54
C ILE A 273 0.52 -28.69 -2.63
N GLN A 274 1.32 -27.81 -2.01
CA GLN A 274 0.78 -26.74 -1.17
C GLN A 274 0.06 -25.64 -1.98
N ASN A 275 0.60 -25.25 -3.12
CA ASN A 275 -0.03 -24.24 -3.98
C ASN A 275 -1.37 -24.74 -4.51
N GLU A 276 -1.41 -25.98 -5.01
CA GLU A 276 -2.63 -26.59 -5.52
C GLU A 276 -3.68 -26.80 -4.40
N ARG A 277 -3.25 -27.02 -3.16
CA ARG A 277 -4.15 -27.04 -1.99
C ARG A 277 -4.83 -25.68 -1.79
N PHE A 278 -4.07 -24.57 -1.91
CA PHE A 278 -4.62 -23.22 -1.81
C PHE A 278 -5.55 -22.90 -2.98
N ASP A 279 -5.21 -23.35 -4.18
CA ASP A 279 -6.04 -23.15 -5.36
C ASP A 279 -7.36 -23.93 -5.23
N LEU A 280 -7.32 -25.17 -4.74
CA LEU A 280 -8.52 -25.95 -4.46
C LEU A 280 -9.38 -25.32 -3.33
N ASP A 281 -8.77 -24.82 -2.25
CA ASP A 281 -9.48 -24.11 -1.17
C ASP A 281 -10.16 -22.84 -1.69
N THR A 282 -9.46 -22.12 -2.54
CA THR A 282 -10.00 -20.92 -3.19
C THR A 282 -11.19 -21.29 -4.07
N GLU A 283 -11.05 -22.26 -4.96
CA GLU A 283 -12.12 -22.68 -5.87
C GLU A 283 -13.34 -23.21 -5.13
N LEU A 284 -13.15 -24.00 -4.07
CA LEU A 284 -14.26 -24.42 -3.20
C LEU A 284 -14.98 -23.20 -2.62
N GLY A 285 -14.23 -22.22 -2.11
CA GLY A 285 -14.81 -20.97 -1.59
C GLY A 285 -15.55 -20.17 -2.65
N GLU A 286 -15.12 -20.17 -3.91
CA GLU A 286 -15.74 -19.41 -5.01
C GLU A 286 -16.90 -20.14 -5.69
N THR A 287 -17.03 -21.45 -5.48
CA THR A 287 -18.06 -22.28 -6.17
C THR A 287 -19.21 -22.71 -5.27
N GLY A 288 -19.30 -22.16 -4.05
CA GLY A 288 -20.48 -22.34 -3.20
C GLY A 288 -20.28 -23.22 -1.97
N TYR A 289 -19.06 -23.49 -1.54
CA TYR A 289 -18.75 -24.38 -0.42
C TYR A 289 -18.18 -23.61 0.80
N PRO A 290 -19.01 -22.86 1.57
CA PRO A 290 -18.53 -22.08 2.72
C PRO A 290 -17.99 -22.95 3.88
N PHE A 291 -18.40 -24.21 3.96
CA PHE A 291 -18.02 -25.12 5.03
C PHE A 291 -17.02 -26.18 4.57
N ALA A 292 -16.37 -25.97 3.42
CA ALA A 292 -15.34 -26.86 2.95
C ALA A 292 -14.17 -26.92 3.93
N ALA A 293 -13.69 -28.13 4.18
CA ALA A 293 -12.52 -28.39 5.01
C ALA A 293 -11.51 -29.23 4.23
N ILE A 294 -10.26 -28.78 4.18
CA ILE A 294 -9.15 -29.47 3.55
C ILE A 294 -8.12 -29.79 4.64
N SER A 295 -7.83 -31.07 4.81
CA SER A 295 -6.79 -31.51 5.73
C SER A 295 -5.38 -31.13 5.22
N ASP A 296 -4.39 -31.16 6.10
CA ASP A 296 -3.01 -31.01 5.66
C ASP A 296 -2.60 -32.21 4.79
N PRO A 297 -1.80 -32.00 3.73
CA PRO A 297 -1.36 -33.07 2.86
C PRO A 297 -0.35 -33.95 3.57
N GLU A 298 -0.60 -35.27 3.55
CA GLU A 298 0.31 -36.29 4.01
C GLU A 298 0.89 -37.02 2.80
N LEU A 299 2.22 -37.10 2.70
CA LEU A 299 2.93 -37.77 1.62
C LEU A 299 3.68 -39.00 2.19
N LEU A 300 3.22 -40.19 1.86
CA LEU A 300 3.90 -41.41 2.21
C LEU A 300 4.87 -41.84 1.10
N VAL A 301 6.16 -41.70 1.36
CA VAL A 301 7.23 -41.96 0.40
C VAL A 301 7.63 -43.44 0.42
N ASP A 302 7.58 -44.09 -0.74
CA ASP A 302 8.02 -45.48 -0.95
C ASP A 302 9.33 -45.48 -1.76
N HIS A 303 10.44 -45.81 -1.10
CA HIS A 303 11.78 -45.80 -1.70
C HIS A 303 11.98 -46.91 -2.72
N ASP A 304 11.27 -48.07 -2.57
CA ASP A 304 11.38 -49.21 -3.50
C ASP A 304 10.70 -48.89 -4.85
N ARG A 305 9.53 -48.23 -4.81
CA ARG A 305 8.79 -47.79 -5.99
C ARG A 305 9.29 -46.46 -6.55
N ARG A 306 9.98 -45.67 -5.71
CA ARG A 306 10.34 -44.25 -5.97
C ARG A 306 9.13 -43.39 -6.26
N GLU A 307 8.08 -43.62 -5.49
CA GLU A 307 6.80 -42.95 -5.57
C GLU A 307 6.40 -42.40 -4.20
N GLY A 308 5.56 -41.37 -4.19
CA GLY A 308 4.91 -40.86 -3.00
C GLY A 308 3.40 -40.93 -3.13
N ASP A 309 2.75 -41.66 -2.19
CA ASP A 309 1.29 -41.71 -2.10
C ASP A 309 0.80 -40.49 -1.31
N LEU A 310 0.01 -39.64 -1.94
CA LEU A 310 -0.51 -38.39 -1.37
C LEU A 310 -1.93 -38.60 -0.85
N ALA A 311 -2.14 -38.31 0.42
CA ALA A 311 -3.45 -38.24 1.06
C ALA A 311 -3.72 -36.82 1.55
N MET A 312 -4.79 -36.21 1.07
CA MET A 312 -5.26 -34.88 1.50
C MET A 312 -6.80 -34.92 1.53
N PRO A 313 -7.40 -35.47 2.58
CA PRO A 313 -8.85 -35.57 2.69
C PRO A 313 -9.54 -34.20 2.60
N VAL A 314 -10.51 -34.09 1.71
CA VAL A 314 -11.34 -32.91 1.47
C VAL A 314 -12.78 -33.24 1.79
N THR A 315 -13.42 -32.43 2.61
CA THR A 315 -14.85 -32.51 2.90
C THR A 315 -15.52 -31.25 2.37
N PRO A 316 -16.28 -31.29 1.26
CA PRO A 316 -16.89 -30.08 0.68
C PRO A 316 -17.93 -29.40 1.59
N GLY A 317 -18.62 -30.14 2.46
CA GLY A 317 -19.58 -29.56 3.41
C GLY A 317 -20.94 -29.14 2.81
N GLY A 318 -21.14 -29.37 1.50
CA GLY A 318 -22.35 -29.00 0.78
C GLY A 318 -22.29 -27.66 0.07
N LYS A 319 -23.12 -27.49 -0.96
CA LYS A 319 -23.21 -26.27 -1.78
C LYS A 319 -24.32 -25.35 -1.28
N TYR A 320 -24.04 -24.04 -1.19
CA TYR A 320 -24.95 -23.06 -0.62
C TYR A 320 -25.08 -21.80 -1.49
N ASN A 321 -26.25 -21.19 -1.36
CA ASN A 321 -26.53 -19.83 -1.85
C ASN A 321 -26.50 -18.85 -0.68
N PHE A 322 -26.16 -17.59 -0.97
CA PHE A 322 -26.27 -16.51 -0.01
C PHE A 322 -27.70 -16.26 0.44
N GLY A 323 -27.90 -16.12 1.74
CA GLY A 323 -29.07 -15.49 2.35
C GLY A 323 -28.84 -14.00 2.62
N VAL A 324 -29.28 -13.56 3.81
CA VAL A 324 -29.13 -12.18 4.27
C VAL A 324 -27.95 -12.04 5.23
N VAL A 325 -27.50 -10.80 5.43
CA VAL A 325 -26.54 -10.48 6.48
C VAL A 325 -27.28 -10.22 7.78
N VAL A 326 -26.86 -10.85 8.86
CA VAL A 326 -27.39 -10.68 10.21
C VAL A 326 -26.35 -9.94 11.05
N SER A 327 -26.75 -8.80 11.62
CA SER A 327 -25.88 -8.00 12.48
C SER A 327 -26.08 -8.35 13.95
N ASP A 328 -25.00 -8.47 14.71
CA ASP A 328 -25.05 -8.59 16.18
C ASP A 328 -25.37 -7.25 16.86
N ASP A 329 -25.21 -6.12 16.14
CA ASP A 329 -25.53 -4.76 16.61
C ASP A 329 -26.46 -4.01 15.64
N PRO A 330 -27.74 -4.45 15.53
CA PRO A 330 -28.67 -3.95 14.53
C PRO A 330 -29.10 -2.50 14.73
N GLU A 331 -28.96 -1.94 15.94
CA GLU A 331 -29.23 -0.52 16.20
C GLU A 331 -28.13 0.38 15.68
N PHE A 332 -26.92 -0.14 15.56
CA PHE A 332 -25.75 0.60 15.07
C PHE A 332 -25.58 0.47 13.55
N LEU A 333 -25.54 -0.77 13.06
CA LEU A 333 -25.53 -1.12 11.63
C LEU A 333 -26.48 -2.31 11.42
N SER A 334 -27.66 -2.07 10.87
CA SER A 334 -28.65 -3.11 10.68
C SER A 334 -28.24 -4.13 9.61
N GLY A 335 -28.71 -5.37 9.76
CA GLY A 335 -28.50 -6.43 8.77
C GLY A 335 -29.03 -6.05 7.38
N ASP A 336 -30.16 -5.35 7.28
CA ASP A 336 -30.68 -4.84 6.00
C ASP A 336 -29.71 -3.85 5.34
N HIS A 337 -29.07 -2.98 6.14
CA HIS A 337 -28.08 -2.06 5.61
C HIS A 337 -26.82 -2.81 5.13
N LEU A 338 -26.34 -3.79 5.91
CA LEU A 338 -25.21 -4.63 5.54
C LEU A 338 -25.49 -5.46 4.28
N THR A 339 -26.70 -5.99 4.16
CA THR A 339 -27.13 -6.72 2.93
C THR A 339 -27.16 -5.78 1.71
N ASN A 340 -27.59 -4.52 1.87
CA ASN A 340 -27.59 -3.53 0.78
C ASN A 340 -26.17 -3.12 0.33
N ILE A 341 -25.15 -3.26 1.17
CA ILE A 341 -23.75 -2.98 0.81
C ILE A 341 -22.98 -4.23 0.39
N ALA A 342 -23.55 -5.41 0.54
CA ALA A 342 -23.02 -6.65 -0.04
C ALA A 342 -23.05 -6.59 -1.58
N ARG A 343 -22.21 -7.38 -2.24
CA ARG A 343 -22.19 -7.44 -3.72
C ARG A 343 -23.10 -8.51 -4.28
N TRP A 344 -23.55 -9.43 -3.44
CA TRP A 344 -24.52 -10.47 -3.82
C TRP A 344 -25.96 -10.07 -3.53
N GLU A 345 -26.86 -10.69 -4.24
CA GLU A 345 -28.29 -10.73 -3.92
C GLU A 345 -28.65 -12.07 -3.24
N PRO A 346 -29.57 -12.08 -2.25
CA PRO A 346 -30.02 -13.33 -1.65
C PRO A 346 -30.50 -14.33 -2.72
N GLY A 347 -29.95 -15.54 -2.70
CA GLY A 347 -30.21 -16.59 -3.69
C GLY A 347 -29.09 -16.80 -4.72
N GLU A 348 -28.11 -15.92 -4.80
CA GLU A 348 -26.89 -16.14 -5.59
C GLU A 348 -25.97 -17.15 -4.92
N ILE A 349 -25.13 -17.84 -5.71
CA ILE A 349 -24.20 -18.82 -5.19
C ILE A 349 -23.21 -18.13 -4.24
N TYR A 350 -22.93 -18.77 -3.10
CA TYR A 350 -21.92 -18.27 -2.17
C TYR A 350 -20.56 -18.19 -2.84
N GLN A 351 -19.89 -17.05 -2.63
CA GLN A 351 -18.50 -16.80 -3.04
C GLN A 351 -17.73 -16.16 -1.88
N ARG A 352 -16.61 -16.78 -1.50
CA ARG A 352 -15.77 -16.27 -0.40
C ARG A 352 -15.21 -14.89 -0.70
N SER A 353 -14.91 -14.61 -1.97
CA SER A 353 -14.45 -13.28 -2.42
C SER A 353 -15.48 -12.18 -2.12
N ASP A 354 -16.79 -12.45 -2.29
CA ASP A 354 -17.85 -11.51 -1.98
C ASP A 354 -18.00 -11.29 -0.47
N GLU A 355 -17.88 -12.34 0.35
CA GLU A 355 -17.84 -12.22 1.81
C GLU A 355 -16.66 -11.35 2.26
N MET A 356 -15.46 -11.63 1.73
CA MET A 356 -14.26 -10.83 2.01
C MET A 356 -14.41 -9.38 1.54
N ASP A 357 -15.10 -9.16 0.42
CA ASP A 357 -15.39 -7.83 -0.08
C ASP A 357 -16.36 -7.08 0.85
N LEU A 358 -17.40 -7.75 1.37
CA LEU A 358 -18.28 -7.16 2.39
C LEU A 358 -17.49 -6.78 3.66
N ARG A 359 -16.59 -7.66 4.11
CA ARG A 359 -15.72 -7.37 5.26
C ARG A 359 -14.93 -6.09 5.04
N ARG A 360 -14.29 -5.95 3.88
CA ARG A 360 -13.54 -4.73 3.51
C ARG A 360 -14.46 -3.51 3.43
N ALA A 361 -15.68 -3.66 2.89
CA ALA A 361 -16.65 -2.59 2.80
C ALA A 361 -17.09 -2.07 4.18
N ILE A 362 -17.35 -2.98 5.12
CA ILE A 362 -17.72 -2.62 6.49
C ILE A 362 -16.57 -1.88 7.20
N LEU A 363 -15.35 -2.39 7.09
CA LEU A 363 -14.16 -1.72 7.65
C LEU A 363 -13.92 -0.34 7.02
N ALA A 364 -14.13 -0.21 5.71
CA ALA A 364 -13.97 1.06 4.99
C ALA A 364 -14.96 2.15 5.43
N THR A 365 -16.07 1.80 6.10
CA THR A 365 -16.97 2.80 6.70
C THR A 365 -16.27 3.60 7.81
N GLY A 366 -15.23 3.04 8.44
CA GLY A 366 -14.56 3.59 9.61
C GLY A 366 -15.43 3.66 10.85
N LEU A 367 -16.57 2.96 10.88
CA LEU A 367 -17.48 2.89 12.01
C LEU A 367 -17.14 1.73 12.95
N VAL A 368 -16.48 0.70 12.43
CA VAL A 368 -16.06 -0.49 13.17
C VAL A 368 -14.54 -0.62 13.19
N GLY A 369 -13.98 -1.06 14.30
CA GLY A 369 -12.55 -1.34 14.46
C GLY A 369 -12.18 -2.74 13.99
N SER A 370 -13.10 -3.70 14.17
CA SER A 370 -12.98 -5.05 13.66
C SER A 370 -14.33 -5.61 13.25
N VAL A 371 -14.32 -6.53 12.29
CA VAL A 371 -15.52 -7.25 11.86
C VAL A 371 -15.16 -8.73 11.64
N THR A 372 -15.99 -9.62 12.16
CA THR A 372 -15.96 -11.05 11.90
C THR A 372 -17.20 -11.40 11.11
N LEU A 373 -17.02 -12.02 9.96
CA LEU A 373 -18.11 -12.59 9.17
C LEU A 373 -18.06 -14.10 9.33
N THR A 374 -19.21 -14.69 9.62
CA THR A 374 -19.32 -16.15 9.83
C THR A 374 -20.51 -16.65 9.03
N PRO A 375 -20.30 -17.56 8.08
CA PRO A 375 -21.39 -18.26 7.41
C PRO A 375 -22.16 -19.15 8.38
N VAL A 376 -23.47 -19.02 8.42
CA VAL A 376 -24.35 -19.85 9.28
C VAL A 376 -25.44 -20.50 8.44
N GLU A 377 -25.53 -21.82 8.51
CA GLU A 377 -26.53 -22.58 7.79
C GLU A 377 -27.95 -22.23 8.25
N VAL A 378 -28.80 -21.88 7.30
CA VAL A 378 -30.23 -21.65 7.51
C VAL A 378 -31.06 -22.83 6.98
N THR A 379 -30.71 -23.31 5.81
CA THR A 379 -31.35 -24.45 5.17
C THR A 379 -30.27 -25.36 4.63
N PRO A 380 -30.22 -26.62 5.03
CA PRO A 380 -29.24 -27.56 4.52
C PRO A 380 -29.46 -27.84 3.02
N PRO A 381 -28.38 -28.17 2.28
CA PRO A 381 -28.50 -28.58 0.89
C PRO A 381 -29.27 -29.92 0.78
N THR A 382 -29.98 -30.05 -0.32
CA THR A 382 -30.70 -31.30 -0.67
C THR A 382 -30.23 -31.77 -2.05
N GLU A 383 -30.59 -32.99 -2.44
CA GLU A 383 -30.19 -33.59 -3.72
C GLU A 383 -30.58 -32.66 -4.88
N GLY A 384 -29.59 -32.03 -5.58
CA GLY A 384 -29.79 -31.13 -6.71
C GLY A 384 -30.23 -29.69 -6.35
N GLN A 385 -30.27 -29.32 -5.07
CA GLN A 385 -30.63 -27.96 -4.63
C GLN A 385 -29.60 -27.45 -3.60
N PRO A 386 -28.94 -26.30 -3.86
CA PRO A 386 -28.09 -25.66 -2.87
C PRO A 386 -28.85 -25.32 -1.59
N GLY A 387 -28.17 -25.38 -0.46
CA GLY A 387 -28.66 -24.87 0.82
C GLY A 387 -28.67 -23.32 0.83
N VAL A 388 -29.05 -22.73 1.95
CA VAL A 388 -28.99 -21.29 2.17
C VAL A 388 -28.13 -21.00 3.41
N VAL A 389 -27.18 -20.07 3.26
CA VAL A 389 -26.31 -19.60 4.33
C VAL A 389 -26.52 -18.11 4.57
N ASN A 390 -26.79 -17.71 5.82
CA ASN A 390 -26.71 -16.31 6.21
C ASN A 390 -25.28 -15.96 6.63
N ILE A 391 -24.92 -14.69 6.47
CA ILE A 391 -23.61 -14.19 6.96
C ILE A 391 -23.86 -13.44 8.26
N GLU A 392 -23.42 -13.99 9.38
CA GLU A 392 -23.46 -13.30 10.68
C GLU A 392 -22.27 -12.36 10.80
N ALA A 393 -22.57 -11.08 11.06
CA ALA A 393 -21.59 -10.01 11.22
C ALA A 393 -21.46 -9.63 12.68
N GLY A 394 -20.31 -10.01 13.29
CA GLY A 394 -19.87 -9.58 14.61
C GLY A 394 -19.10 -8.26 14.49
N LEU A 395 -19.59 -7.18 15.12
CA LEU A 395 -19.11 -5.82 14.93
C LEU A 395 -18.50 -5.25 16.21
N THR A 396 -17.26 -4.81 16.16
CA THR A 396 -16.64 -4.01 17.25
C THR A 396 -16.66 -2.55 16.86
N ARG A 397 -17.39 -1.70 17.62
CA ARG A 397 -17.51 -0.27 17.32
C ARG A 397 -16.16 0.44 17.42
N ALA A 398 -15.84 1.28 16.43
CA ALA A 398 -14.72 2.21 16.47
C ALA A 398 -15.11 3.54 17.13
N PRO A 399 -14.15 4.35 17.58
CA PRO A 399 -14.40 5.72 18.02
C PRO A 399 -15.05 6.53 16.87
N LEU A 400 -16.22 7.13 17.15
CA LEU A 400 -17.00 7.83 16.13
C LEU A 400 -16.55 9.28 15.89
N ARG A 401 -15.70 9.83 16.73
CA ARG A 401 -15.26 11.23 16.68
C ARG A 401 -13.79 11.30 16.30
N THR A 402 -13.48 12.21 15.38
CA THR A 402 -12.11 12.48 14.93
C THR A 402 -11.83 13.98 15.07
N LEU A 403 -10.72 14.32 15.67
CA LEU A 403 -10.10 15.64 15.59
C LEU A 403 -8.87 15.52 14.71
N ALA A 404 -8.76 16.38 13.71
CA ALA A 404 -7.59 16.42 12.85
C ALA A 404 -7.09 17.84 12.70
N GLY A 405 -5.76 17.98 12.69
CA GLY A 405 -5.07 19.24 12.39
C GLY A 405 -4.01 19.00 11.32
N ASN A 406 -3.86 19.97 10.44
CA ASN A 406 -2.85 19.95 9.38
C ASN A 406 -2.15 21.31 9.31
N ILE A 407 -0.83 21.29 9.17
CA ILE A 407 -0.02 22.47 8.91
C ILE A 407 0.68 22.19 7.58
N GLY A 408 0.42 23.07 6.60
CA GLY A 408 0.99 22.97 5.26
C GLY A 408 1.70 24.24 4.85
N PHE A 409 2.68 24.08 3.98
CA PHE A 409 3.31 25.18 3.25
C PHE A 409 3.43 24.77 1.79
N GLY A 410 2.90 25.61 0.91
CA GLY A 410 3.04 25.48 -0.53
C GLY A 410 3.58 26.78 -1.12
N THR A 411 4.42 26.68 -2.15
CA THR A 411 4.93 27.86 -2.86
C THR A 411 3.82 28.63 -3.57
N GLU A 412 2.70 27.94 -3.82
CA GLU A 412 1.51 28.50 -4.50
C GLU A 412 0.44 28.97 -3.52
N GLU A 413 0.29 28.29 -2.36
CA GLU A 413 -0.78 28.55 -1.38
C GLU A 413 -0.28 29.29 -0.14
N GLY A 414 1.05 29.39 0.05
CA GLY A 414 1.65 29.93 1.25
C GLY A 414 1.52 29.00 2.46
N ILE A 415 1.46 29.58 3.66
CA ILE A 415 1.26 28.84 4.92
C ILE A 415 -0.24 28.59 5.09
N ARG A 416 -0.60 27.35 5.47
CA ARG A 416 -1.97 26.91 5.72
C ARG A 416 -2.04 26.10 7.00
N LEU A 417 -2.95 26.47 7.88
CA LEU A 417 -3.34 25.74 9.07
C LEU A 417 -4.79 25.30 8.89
N GLU A 418 -5.04 24.00 9.01
CA GLU A 418 -6.39 23.43 8.96
C GLU A 418 -6.71 22.69 10.25
N GLY A 419 -7.92 22.87 10.77
CA GLY A 419 -8.48 22.12 11.87
C GLY A 419 -9.84 21.54 11.48
N SER A 420 -10.12 20.31 11.86
CA SER A 420 -11.44 19.71 11.64
C SER A 420 -11.88 18.81 12.78
N TRP A 421 -13.17 18.81 13.02
CA TRP A 421 -13.88 17.86 13.86
C TRP A 421 -14.89 17.10 13.02
N GLU A 422 -14.96 15.78 13.20
CA GLU A 422 -15.88 14.92 12.48
C GLU A 422 -16.55 13.94 13.44
N HIS A 423 -17.86 13.75 13.29
CA HIS A 423 -18.61 12.64 13.86
C HIS A 423 -19.08 11.72 12.72
N ARG A 424 -18.53 10.49 12.66
CA ARG A 424 -18.66 9.59 11.50
C ARG A 424 -20.06 8.99 11.33
N ASN A 425 -20.89 8.94 12.37
CA ASN A 425 -22.24 8.36 12.34
C ASN A 425 -23.25 9.23 13.14
N LEU A 426 -23.24 10.54 12.91
CA LEU A 426 -24.19 11.45 13.57
C LEU A 426 -25.63 11.23 13.06
N PHE A 427 -25.77 10.78 11.82
CA PHE A 427 -27.05 10.48 11.15
C PHE A 427 -27.04 9.02 10.64
N PRO A 428 -27.30 8.03 11.53
CA PRO A 428 -27.22 6.61 11.17
C PRO A 428 -28.11 6.21 9.98
N PRO A 429 -27.74 5.14 9.23
CA PRO A 429 -26.41 4.55 9.18
C PRO A 429 -25.47 5.39 8.31
N GLU A 430 -24.16 5.43 8.65
CA GLU A 430 -23.06 6.04 7.87
C GLU A 430 -23.23 7.52 7.48
N GLY A 431 -24.07 8.27 8.20
CA GLY A 431 -24.20 9.71 8.02
C GLY A 431 -23.25 10.48 8.91
N SER A 432 -22.18 11.08 8.34
CA SER A 432 -21.20 11.88 9.06
C SER A 432 -21.49 13.37 9.00
N LEU A 433 -21.03 14.09 10.00
CA LEU A 433 -20.94 15.56 10.02
C LEU A 433 -19.50 15.96 10.32
N ARG A 434 -18.92 16.76 9.42
CA ARG A 434 -17.60 17.33 9.55
C ARG A 434 -17.69 18.86 9.60
N VAL A 435 -17.06 19.45 10.61
CA VAL A 435 -16.83 20.90 10.69
C VAL A 435 -15.34 21.13 10.47
N ARG A 436 -15.00 22.06 9.58
CA ARG A 436 -13.60 22.38 9.25
C ARG A 436 -13.37 23.89 9.21
N GLY A 437 -12.15 24.29 9.58
CA GLY A 437 -11.66 25.65 9.46
C GLY A 437 -10.27 25.66 8.87
N ILE A 438 -10.01 26.62 7.98
CA ILE A 438 -8.71 26.88 7.36
C ILE A 438 -8.33 28.32 7.64
N ILE A 439 -7.08 28.51 8.10
CA ILE A 439 -6.45 29.83 8.24
C ILE A 439 -5.13 29.76 7.48
N GLY A 440 -5.06 30.46 6.36
CA GLY A 440 -3.89 30.50 5.50
C GLY A 440 -3.54 31.92 5.06
N THR A 441 -2.42 32.04 4.39
CA THR A 441 -1.95 33.35 3.85
C THR A 441 -2.82 33.81 2.69
N GLN A 442 -3.34 32.90 1.88
CA GLN A 442 -4.16 33.22 0.71
C GLN A 442 -5.61 32.74 0.85
N GLU A 443 -5.91 31.83 1.77
CA GLU A 443 -7.25 31.28 1.98
C GLU A 443 -7.63 31.27 3.45
N GLN A 444 -8.85 31.72 3.77
CA GLN A 444 -9.53 31.43 5.02
C GLN A 444 -10.86 30.77 4.68
N LEU A 445 -11.20 29.70 5.40
CA LEU A 445 -12.44 28.94 5.18
C LEU A 445 -13.03 28.47 6.49
N ALA A 446 -14.34 28.53 6.59
CA ALA A 446 -15.13 27.83 7.59
C ALA A 446 -16.25 27.06 6.89
N GLY A 447 -16.38 25.79 7.19
CA GLY A 447 -17.34 24.94 6.49
C GLY A 447 -17.88 23.80 7.32
N VAL A 448 -19.08 23.35 6.92
CA VAL A 448 -19.76 22.18 7.46
C VAL A 448 -20.11 21.25 6.31
N THR A 449 -19.73 19.99 6.42
CA THR A 449 -20.01 18.94 5.45
C THR A 449 -20.86 17.86 6.12
N PHE A 450 -22.04 17.60 5.58
CA PHE A 450 -22.78 16.37 5.80
C PHE A 450 -22.42 15.38 4.70
N ARG A 451 -22.15 14.12 5.05
CA ARG A 451 -21.85 13.06 4.09
C ARG A 451 -22.54 11.78 4.51
N LYS A 452 -23.24 11.14 3.60
CA LYS A 452 -23.88 9.84 3.79
C LYS A 452 -23.33 8.86 2.79
N ASN A 453 -22.56 7.90 3.27
CA ASN A 453 -22.03 6.82 2.44
C ASN A 453 -23.10 5.78 2.17
N ASN A 454 -22.91 4.99 1.11
CA ASN A 454 -23.78 3.92 0.68
C ASN A 454 -25.26 4.34 0.53
N PHE A 455 -25.50 5.61 0.14
CA PHE A 455 -26.83 6.18 0.01
C PHE A 455 -27.57 5.59 -1.19
N GLY A 456 -28.64 4.84 -0.92
CA GLY A 456 -29.44 4.19 -1.97
C GLY A 456 -28.70 3.10 -2.74
N GLY A 457 -27.65 2.53 -2.17
CA GLY A 457 -26.88 1.42 -2.69
C GLY A 457 -25.38 1.61 -2.43
N ARG A 458 -24.65 0.53 -2.58
CA ARG A 458 -23.22 0.46 -2.33
C ARG A 458 -22.44 1.48 -3.16
N ASP A 459 -21.41 2.04 -2.54
CA ASP A 459 -20.44 2.97 -3.15
C ASP A 459 -21.01 4.31 -3.62
N ARG A 460 -22.28 4.61 -3.32
CA ARG A 460 -22.91 5.89 -3.64
C ARG A 460 -22.83 6.80 -2.43
N ILE A 461 -22.46 8.03 -2.66
CA ILE A 461 -22.28 9.01 -1.59
C ILE A 461 -23.19 10.21 -1.89
N LEU A 462 -23.98 10.61 -0.89
CA LEU A 462 -24.66 11.89 -0.89
C LEU A 462 -23.91 12.83 0.04
N SER A 463 -23.48 14.00 -0.44
CA SER A 463 -22.88 15.04 0.36
C SER A 463 -23.60 16.37 0.23
N LEU A 464 -23.58 17.14 1.32
CA LEU A 464 -24.05 18.52 1.37
C LEU A 464 -22.97 19.35 2.08
N ASP A 465 -22.40 20.32 1.38
CA ASP A 465 -21.38 21.23 1.89
C ASP A 465 -21.92 22.64 1.97
N ALA A 466 -21.76 23.27 3.13
CA ALA A 466 -22.00 24.69 3.31
C ALA A 466 -20.71 25.34 3.83
N PHE A 467 -20.20 26.33 3.11
CA PHE A 467 -18.97 27.00 3.53
C PHE A 467 -18.96 28.49 3.22
N ALA A 468 -18.17 29.21 4.01
CA ALA A 468 -17.79 30.59 3.73
C ALA A 468 -16.26 30.64 3.61
N SER A 469 -15.78 31.33 2.58
CA SER A 469 -14.34 31.48 2.34
C SER A 469 -13.96 32.90 1.93
N THR A 470 -12.71 33.25 2.22
CA THR A 470 -12.02 34.40 1.66
C THR A 470 -10.77 33.92 0.97
N ILE A 471 -10.57 34.33 -0.28
CA ILE A 471 -9.44 33.95 -1.13
C ILE A 471 -8.77 35.23 -1.60
N ASP A 472 -7.44 35.25 -1.59
CA ASP A 472 -6.61 36.36 -2.08
C ASP A 472 -5.50 35.80 -2.98
N TYR A 473 -5.76 35.78 -4.29
CA TYR A 473 -4.83 35.37 -5.34
C TYR A 473 -4.40 36.56 -6.21
N ASP A 474 -3.27 36.40 -6.88
CA ASP A 474 -2.82 37.42 -7.85
C ASP A 474 -3.86 37.71 -8.95
N ALA A 475 -4.68 36.70 -9.31
CA ALA A 475 -5.71 36.81 -10.33
C ALA A 475 -6.96 37.58 -9.86
N TYR A 476 -7.36 37.40 -8.60
CA TYR A 476 -8.55 38.01 -8.00
C TYR A 476 -8.61 37.78 -6.50
N ASP A 477 -9.32 38.61 -5.79
CA ASP A 477 -9.77 38.34 -4.44
C ASP A 477 -11.27 38.05 -4.41
N ALA A 478 -11.70 37.13 -3.53
CA ALA A 478 -13.09 36.69 -3.43
C ALA A 478 -13.53 36.44 -2.00
N ARG A 479 -14.81 36.80 -1.69
CA ARG A 479 -15.51 36.46 -0.47
C ARG A 479 -16.75 35.65 -0.86
N THR A 480 -16.75 34.39 -0.54
CA THR A 480 -17.74 33.43 -1.06
C THR A 480 -18.51 32.77 0.07
N VAL A 481 -19.81 32.64 -0.15
CA VAL A 481 -20.67 31.72 0.61
C VAL A 481 -21.24 30.74 -0.39
N SER A 482 -21.13 29.45 -0.12
CA SER A 482 -21.55 28.40 -1.04
C SER A 482 -22.32 27.31 -0.33
N LEU A 483 -23.32 26.75 -1.05
CA LEU A 483 -24.03 25.53 -0.71
C LEU A 483 -23.91 24.57 -1.89
N VAL A 484 -23.31 23.39 -1.64
CA VAL A 484 -23.07 22.38 -2.67
C VAL A 484 -23.69 21.06 -2.23
N GLY A 485 -24.54 20.48 -3.08
CA GLY A 485 -25.04 19.12 -2.92
C GLY A 485 -24.44 18.24 -4.01
N ASN A 486 -23.91 17.07 -3.64
CA ASN A 486 -23.35 16.10 -4.58
C ASN A 486 -23.92 14.72 -4.34
N PHE A 487 -24.23 14.02 -5.43
CA PHE A 487 -24.49 12.59 -5.43
C PHE A 487 -23.50 11.94 -6.38
N GLU A 488 -22.68 11.02 -5.84
CA GLU A 488 -21.48 10.56 -6.53
C GLU A 488 -21.17 9.08 -6.28
N ARG A 489 -20.42 8.50 -7.21
CA ARG A 489 -19.76 7.21 -7.10
C ARG A 489 -18.35 7.37 -7.69
N LEU A 490 -17.38 7.67 -6.86
CA LEU A 490 -15.99 7.91 -7.27
C LEU A 490 -15.06 6.85 -6.68
N SER A 491 -13.87 6.73 -7.26
CA SER A 491 -12.77 5.95 -6.70
C SER A 491 -12.28 6.57 -5.39
N THR A 492 -11.89 5.71 -4.47
CA THR A 492 -11.20 6.08 -3.21
C THR A 492 -9.85 5.39 -3.17
N LEU A 493 -8.96 5.79 -2.27
CA LEU A 493 -7.64 5.14 -2.09
C LEU A 493 -7.75 3.64 -1.74
N LEU A 494 -8.87 3.22 -1.16
CA LEU A 494 -9.14 1.81 -0.83
C LEU A 494 -9.77 1.03 -1.97
N TYR A 495 -10.46 1.74 -2.88
CA TYR A 495 -11.23 1.14 -3.97
C TYR A 495 -11.14 1.98 -5.23
N GLN A 496 -10.35 1.51 -6.19
CA GLN A 496 -10.33 2.03 -7.54
C GLN A 496 -11.51 1.45 -8.32
N LYS A 497 -12.27 2.32 -9.00
CA LYS A 497 -13.43 1.94 -9.80
C LYS A 497 -13.17 2.26 -11.25
N PRO A 498 -13.42 1.33 -12.18
CA PRO A 498 -13.26 1.58 -13.62
C PRO A 498 -14.13 2.74 -14.12
N PHE A 499 -15.29 2.94 -13.49
CA PHE A 499 -16.21 4.02 -13.84
C PHE A 499 -16.68 4.78 -12.60
N GLY A 500 -16.36 6.07 -12.57
CA GLY A 500 -16.83 7.02 -11.57
C GLY A 500 -17.74 8.07 -12.19
N TRP A 501 -18.66 8.61 -11.40
CA TRP A 501 -19.53 9.70 -11.80
C TRP A 501 -19.95 10.57 -10.62
N SER A 502 -20.29 11.82 -10.88
CA SER A 502 -20.98 12.68 -9.92
C SER A 502 -21.99 13.60 -10.60
N VAL A 503 -23.05 13.92 -9.86
CA VAL A 503 -24.07 14.91 -10.22
C VAL A 503 -24.24 15.84 -9.04
N GLY A 504 -24.07 17.15 -9.25
CA GLY A 504 -24.15 18.14 -8.20
C GLY A 504 -25.16 19.24 -8.49
N LEU A 505 -25.46 19.98 -7.42
CA LEU A 505 -26.13 21.29 -7.47
C LEU A 505 -25.31 22.24 -6.62
N GLU A 506 -24.94 23.40 -7.17
CA GLU A 506 -24.13 24.39 -6.50
C GLU A 506 -24.84 25.75 -6.52
N LEU A 507 -24.96 26.38 -5.35
CA LEU A 507 -25.46 27.73 -5.19
C LEU A 507 -24.38 28.57 -4.53
N VAL A 508 -23.95 29.64 -5.20
CA VAL A 508 -22.86 30.51 -4.79
C VAL A 508 -23.29 31.95 -4.75
N ALA A 509 -22.97 32.62 -3.67
CA ALA A 509 -22.96 34.07 -3.58
C ALA A 509 -21.51 34.50 -3.30
N THR A 510 -20.91 35.26 -4.23
CA THR A 510 -19.53 35.67 -4.12
C THR A 510 -19.37 37.17 -4.42
N GLN A 511 -18.48 37.81 -3.69
CA GLN A 511 -18.05 39.19 -3.94
C GLN A 511 -16.61 39.13 -4.38
N GLU A 512 -16.36 39.50 -5.62
CA GLU A 512 -15.03 39.40 -6.24
C GLU A 512 -14.51 40.76 -6.70
N SER A 513 -13.21 40.95 -6.63
CA SER A 513 -12.56 42.12 -7.21
C SER A 513 -11.24 41.74 -7.88
N GLU A 514 -10.89 42.49 -8.90
CA GLU A 514 -9.62 42.47 -9.63
C GLU A 514 -8.84 43.73 -9.31
N LEU A 515 -7.53 43.80 -9.61
CA LEU A 515 -6.70 44.98 -9.43
C LEU A 515 -6.74 45.86 -10.67
N ASP A 516 -6.76 47.22 -10.48
CA ASP A 516 -6.59 48.17 -11.56
C ASP A 516 -5.12 48.35 -11.95
N ALA A 517 -4.87 49.19 -12.96
CA ALA A 517 -3.51 49.53 -13.45
C ALA A 517 -2.58 50.14 -12.38
N ASN A 518 -3.11 50.64 -11.27
CA ASN A 518 -2.36 51.19 -10.15
C ASN A 518 -2.22 50.21 -8.97
N ARG A 519 -2.60 48.93 -9.15
CA ARG A 519 -2.71 47.91 -8.10
C ARG A 519 -3.68 48.31 -6.98
N VAL A 520 -4.72 49.06 -7.33
CA VAL A 520 -5.82 49.38 -6.42
C VAL A 520 -6.97 48.44 -6.73
N ALA A 521 -7.55 47.83 -5.68
CA ALA A 521 -8.68 46.93 -5.84
C ALA A 521 -9.87 47.68 -6.49
N LEU A 522 -10.37 47.15 -7.59
CA LEU A 522 -11.59 47.61 -8.22
C LEU A 522 -12.78 47.40 -7.26
N PRO A 523 -13.89 48.14 -7.44
CA PRO A 523 -15.09 47.91 -6.66
C PRO A 523 -15.52 46.42 -6.76
N ARG A 524 -15.78 45.79 -5.61
CA ARG A 524 -16.23 44.39 -5.58
C ARG A 524 -17.54 44.24 -6.29
N GLU A 525 -17.59 43.28 -7.18
CA GLU A 525 -18.81 42.87 -7.86
C GLU A 525 -19.44 41.65 -7.17
N THR A 526 -20.77 41.63 -7.05
CA THR A 526 -21.49 40.55 -6.43
C THR A 526 -22.11 39.63 -7.47
N TYR A 527 -21.73 38.39 -7.45
CA TYR A 527 -22.26 37.31 -8.31
C TYR A 527 -23.12 36.36 -7.52
N PHE A 528 -24.29 36.05 -8.07
CA PHE A 528 -25.14 34.94 -7.61
C PHE A 528 -25.13 33.87 -8.70
N ILE A 529 -24.58 32.70 -8.39
CA ILE A 529 -24.36 31.64 -9.36
C ILE A 529 -25.11 30.39 -8.93
N ALA A 530 -25.86 29.79 -9.86
CA ALA A 530 -26.40 28.46 -9.72
C ALA A 530 -25.82 27.56 -10.82
N ALA A 531 -25.27 26.42 -10.44
CA ALA A 531 -24.59 25.50 -11.33
C ALA A 531 -25.08 24.05 -11.11
N LEU A 532 -25.04 23.27 -12.19
CA LEU A 532 -25.33 21.83 -12.17
C LEU A 532 -24.07 21.06 -12.64
N PRO A 533 -23.06 20.88 -11.79
CA PRO A 533 -21.86 20.17 -12.16
C PRO A 533 -22.12 18.68 -12.34
N LEU A 534 -21.72 18.16 -13.49
CA LEU A 534 -21.73 16.76 -13.87
C LEU A 534 -20.30 16.33 -14.10
N HIS A 535 -19.92 15.15 -13.63
CA HIS A 535 -18.62 14.54 -13.88
C HIS A 535 -18.77 13.06 -14.20
N ALA A 536 -17.98 12.59 -15.15
CA ALA A 536 -17.83 11.16 -15.43
C ALA A 536 -16.35 10.87 -15.71
N GLN A 537 -15.87 9.72 -15.24
CA GLN A 537 -14.49 9.27 -15.40
C GLN A 537 -14.46 7.77 -15.68
N LEU A 538 -13.68 7.40 -16.69
CA LEU A 538 -13.24 6.03 -16.94
C LEU A 538 -11.77 5.94 -16.51
N ASP A 539 -11.44 4.96 -15.69
CA ASP A 539 -10.11 4.75 -15.14
C ASP A 539 -9.75 3.27 -15.27
N THR A 540 -8.75 2.98 -16.08
CA THR A 540 -8.20 1.63 -16.29
C THR A 540 -6.76 1.56 -15.80
N SER A 541 -6.29 2.57 -15.05
CA SER A 541 -4.94 2.55 -14.49
C SER A 541 -4.83 1.50 -13.38
N ASP A 542 -3.64 0.98 -13.22
CA ASP A 542 -3.28 -0.01 -12.21
C ASP A 542 -3.26 0.54 -10.78
N ASP A 543 -2.88 1.81 -10.59
CA ASP A 543 -2.84 2.48 -9.29
C ASP A 543 -3.36 3.93 -9.37
N LEU A 544 -4.00 4.41 -8.28
CA LEU A 544 -4.55 5.78 -8.22
C LEU A 544 -3.49 6.87 -8.04
N LEU A 545 -2.44 6.58 -7.25
CA LEU A 545 -1.43 7.57 -6.85
C LEU A 545 -0.14 7.44 -7.65
N ASP A 546 0.19 6.23 -8.13
CA ASP A 546 1.41 5.94 -8.90
C ASP A 546 1.12 5.05 -10.11
N PRO A 547 0.29 5.50 -11.05
CA PRO A 547 -0.08 4.69 -12.21
C PRO A 547 1.12 4.41 -13.11
N SER A 548 1.29 3.14 -13.47
CA SER A 548 2.33 2.64 -14.37
C SER A 548 1.79 2.18 -15.72
N GLU A 549 0.55 1.69 -15.76
CA GLU A 549 -0.13 1.24 -16.97
C GLU A 549 -1.58 1.71 -17.01
N GLY A 550 -2.15 1.71 -18.22
CA GLY A 550 -3.55 2.03 -18.44
C GLY A 550 -3.82 3.47 -18.86
N TRP A 551 -5.08 3.87 -18.77
CA TRP A 551 -5.49 5.21 -19.16
C TRP A 551 -6.65 5.71 -18.30
N ARG A 552 -6.75 7.05 -18.18
CA ARG A 552 -7.85 7.76 -17.52
C ARG A 552 -8.48 8.73 -18.50
N LEU A 553 -9.80 8.73 -18.59
CA LEU A 553 -10.57 9.68 -19.37
C LEU A 553 -11.64 10.30 -18.49
N GLY A 554 -11.53 11.61 -18.24
CA GLY A 554 -12.46 12.38 -17.42
C GLY A 554 -13.19 13.43 -18.26
N GLY A 555 -14.48 13.60 -17.97
CA GLY A 555 -15.31 14.67 -18.55
C GLY A 555 -16.04 15.40 -17.44
N ARG A 556 -16.03 16.73 -17.51
CA ARG A 556 -16.81 17.62 -16.63
C ARG A 556 -17.70 18.52 -17.47
N LEU A 557 -18.94 18.67 -17.06
CA LEU A 557 -19.90 19.56 -17.71
C LEU A 557 -20.72 20.26 -16.63
N SER A 558 -20.76 21.60 -16.67
CA SER A 558 -21.49 22.41 -15.70
C SER A 558 -22.27 23.50 -16.41
N PRO A 559 -23.57 23.30 -16.69
CA PRO A 559 -24.47 24.40 -17.03
C PRO A 559 -24.55 25.36 -15.83
N GLU A 560 -24.33 26.64 -16.07
CA GLU A 560 -24.32 27.67 -15.03
C GLU A 560 -25.16 28.87 -15.43
N VAL A 561 -25.85 29.43 -14.45
CA VAL A 561 -26.48 30.74 -14.55
C VAL A 561 -25.85 31.66 -13.53
N SER A 562 -25.39 32.81 -13.96
CA SER A 562 -24.80 33.83 -13.13
C SER A 562 -25.62 35.12 -13.23
N ARG A 563 -25.76 35.82 -12.11
CA ARG A 563 -26.38 37.16 -12.05
C ARG A 563 -25.45 38.12 -11.37
N ASN A 564 -25.08 39.19 -12.09
CA ASN A 564 -24.23 40.27 -11.61
C ASN A 564 -24.84 41.63 -12.03
N ASN A 565 -24.98 42.59 -11.11
CA ASN A 565 -25.47 43.95 -11.35
C ASN A 565 -26.80 44.04 -12.17
N GLY A 566 -27.69 43.04 -11.99
CA GLY A 566 -28.94 42.92 -12.72
C GLY A 566 -28.85 42.25 -14.08
N VAL A 567 -27.67 41.97 -14.59
CA VAL A 567 -27.45 41.20 -15.81
C VAL A 567 -27.43 39.72 -15.46
N GLN A 568 -28.13 38.91 -16.26
CA GLN A 568 -28.15 37.43 -16.12
C GLN A 568 -27.46 36.82 -17.34
N SER A 569 -26.46 35.99 -17.06
CA SER A 569 -25.67 35.29 -18.07
C SER A 569 -25.82 33.77 -17.91
N PHE A 570 -25.90 33.08 -19.05
CA PHE A 570 -25.96 31.61 -19.11
C PHE A 570 -24.73 31.12 -19.86
N TYR A 571 -23.99 30.19 -19.27
CA TYR A 571 -22.82 29.60 -19.91
C TYR A 571 -22.68 28.12 -19.51
N LEU A 572 -21.89 27.41 -20.32
CA LEU A 572 -21.60 26.00 -20.10
C LEU A 572 -20.10 25.85 -19.85
N ARG A 573 -19.71 25.50 -18.63
CA ARG A 573 -18.30 25.10 -18.38
C ARG A 573 -18.16 23.62 -18.74
N SER A 574 -17.20 23.31 -19.62
CA SER A 574 -16.88 21.98 -20.06
C SER A 574 -15.39 21.74 -19.97
N GLN A 575 -14.97 20.51 -19.60
CA GLN A 575 -13.59 20.10 -19.54
C GLN A 575 -13.49 18.62 -19.88
N VAL A 576 -12.46 18.26 -20.62
CA VAL A 576 -12.07 16.88 -20.90
C VAL A 576 -10.60 16.71 -20.53
N ASP A 577 -10.31 15.68 -19.76
CA ASP A 577 -8.97 15.28 -19.36
C ASP A 577 -8.73 13.85 -19.87
N ALA A 578 -7.57 13.60 -20.45
CA ALA A 578 -7.13 12.26 -20.81
C ALA A 578 -5.69 12.05 -20.39
N SER A 579 -5.40 10.98 -19.71
CA SER A 579 -4.06 10.55 -19.32
C SER A 579 -3.80 9.13 -19.78
N TYR A 580 -2.56 8.86 -20.18
CA TYR A 580 -2.12 7.54 -20.61
C TYR A 580 -0.79 7.21 -19.95
N TYR A 581 -0.67 5.97 -19.47
CA TYR A 581 0.50 5.46 -18.76
C TYR A 581 0.96 4.18 -19.43
N ARG A 582 2.27 4.04 -19.58
CA ARG A 582 2.87 2.84 -20.14
C ARG A 582 4.23 2.53 -19.55
N GLN A 583 4.36 1.36 -18.99
CA GLN A 583 5.64 0.83 -18.55
C GLN A 583 6.51 0.45 -19.76
N MET A 584 7.77 0.90 -19.75
CA MET A 584 8.78 0.66 -20.79
C MET A 584 9.97 -0.07 -20.17
N GLY A 585 9.90 -1.41 -20.12
CA GLY A 585 10.84 -2.21 -19.36
C GLY A 585 10.60 -2.15 -17.84
N GLU A 586 11.56 -2.55 -17.04
CA GLU A 586 11.38 -2.70 -15.58
C GLU A 586 11.38 -1.36 -14.81
N ASN A 587 12.09 -0.36 -15.31
CA ASN A 587 12.44 0.84 -14.52
C ASN A 587 11.89 2.16 -15.10
N VAL A 588 11.16 2.15 -16.21
CA VAL A 588 10.71 3.39 -16.86
C VAL A 588 9.22 3.35 -17.12
N VAL A 589 8.50 4.39 -16.69
CA VAL A 589 7.10 4.63 -17.04
C VAL A 589 7.01 5.92 -17.84
N LEU A 590 6.40 5.86 -19.03
CA LEU A 590 6.02 7.04 -19.79
C LEU A 590 4.58 7.42 -19.45
N ALA A 591 4.37 8.68 -19.06
CA ALA A 591 3.06 9.23 -18.74
C ALA A 591 2.79 10.48 -19.57
N GLY A 592 1.60 10.56 -20.16
CA GLY A 592 1.15 11.71 -20.94
C GLY A 592 -0.25 12.15 -20.54
N ARG A 593 -0.49 13.47 -20.48
CA ARG A 593 -1.82 14.05 -20.21
C ARG A 593 -2.16 15.13 -21.23
N VAL A 594 -3.42 15.17 -21.59
CA VAL A 594 -4.03 16.29 -22.33
C VAL A 594 -5.26 16.77 -21.59
N ARG A 595 -5.48 18.10 -21.60
CA ARG A 595 -6.66 18.74 -21.03
C ARG A 595 -7.17 19.82 -21.96
N PHE A 596 -8.46 19.79 -22.21
CA PHE A 596 -9.18 20.86 -22.91
C PHE A 596 -10.36 21.34 -22.09
N ALA A 597 -10.55 22.65 -22.00
CA ALA A 597 -11.72 23.21 -21.37
C ALA A 597 -12.28 24.39 -22.18
N SER A 598 -13.59 24.61 -22.05
CA SER A 598 -14.32 25.63 -22.81
C SER A 598 -15.48 26.20 -21.99
N ILE A 599 -15.73 27.51 -22.16
CA ILE A 599 -16.88 28.22 -21.55
C ILE A 599 -17.61 29.01 -22.65
N PRO A 600 -18.45 28.38 -23.47
CA PRO A 600 -19.36 29.08 -24.37
C PRO A 600 -20.57 29.66 -23.63
N GLY A 601 -21.21 30.68 -24.19
CA GLY A 601 -22.49 31.24 -23.76
C GLY A 601 -22.45 32.60 -23.10
N ALA A 602 -21.28 33.05 -22.58
CA ALA A 602 -21.11 34.39 -21.99
C ALA A 602 -19.75 34.99 -22.39
N GLU A 603 -19.60 36.30 -22.30
CA GLU A 603 -18.33 36.99 -22.45
C GLU A 603 -17.48 36.85 -21.16
N VAL A 604 -16.14 37.05 -21.25
CA VAL A 604 -15.24 36.94 -20.08
C VAL A 604 -15.69 37.89 -18.96
N ALA A 605 -16.14 39.11 -19.31
CA ALA A 605 -16.59 40.10 -18.34
C ALA A 605 -17.86 39.71 -17.58
N ASP A 606 -18.70 38.84 -18.15
CA ASP A 606 -19.95 38.40 -17.55
C ASP A 606 -19.76 37.15 -16.65
N ILE A 607 -18.56 36.57 -16.67
CA ILE A 607 -18.19 35.39 -15.89
C ILE A 607 -17.39 35.84 -14.67
N ALA A 608 -17.82 35.45 -13.48
CA ALA A 608 -17.10 35.71 -12.25
C ALA A 608 -15.62 35.25 -12.37
N PRO A 609 -14.63 36.04 -11.97
CA PRO A 609 -13.21 35.68 -12.02
C PRO A 609 -12.91 34.27 -11.49
N SER A 610 -13.54 33.85 -10.39
CA SER A 610 -13.42 32.52 -9.82
C SER A 610 -13.90 31.37 -10.72
N ARG A 611 -14.75 31.69 -11.73
CA ARG A 611 -15.32 30.71 -12.68
C ARG A 611 -14.59 30.64 -14.02
N ARG A 612 -13.70 31.61 -14.31
CA ARG A 612 -12.89 31.60 -15.53
C ARG A 612 -11.86 30.45 -15.50
N LEU A 613 -11.27 30.17 -16.65
CA LEU A 613 -10.20 29.18 -16.80
C LEU A 613 -8.84 29.83 -16.62
N TYR A 614 -7.95 29.14 -15.94
CA TYR A 614 -6.58 29.55 -15.66
C TYR A 614 -5.64 28.38 -15.85
N ALA A 615 -4.36 28.63 -16.18
CA ALA A 615 -3.30 27.67 -16.26
C ALA A 615 -2.04 28.14 -15.54
N GLY A 616 -1.09 27.24 -15.31
CA GLY A 616 0.14 27.45 -14.54
C GLY A 616 0.05 26.84 -13.14
N GLY A 617 1.20 26.44 -12.62
CA GLY A 617 1.35 25.77 -11.32
C GLY A 617 1.61 24.27 -11.41
N GLY A 618 1.83 23.65 -10.25
CA GLY A 618 2.29 22.26 -10.12
C GLY A 618 1.35 21.17 -10.65
N GLY A 619 0.05 21.48 -10.80
CA GLY A 619 -0.97 20.58 -11.38
C GLY A 619 -1.38 20.94 -12.80
N SER A 620 -0.75 21.93 -13.42
CA SER A 620 -1.05 22.48 -14.74
C SER A 620 0.23 22.54 -15.58
N VAL A 621 0.81 23.71 -15.80
CA VAL A 621 2.07 23.92 -16.54
C VAL A 621 3.15 24.33 -15.53
N ARG A 622 4.01 23.39 -15.17
CA ARG A 622 5.12 23.63 -14.22
C ARG A 622 6.16 24.57 -14.83
N GLY A 623 6.75 25.39 -13.98
CA GLY A 623 7.66 26.46 -14.35
C GLY A 623 7.01 27.83 -14.32
N TYR A 624 5.67 27.89 -14.35
CA TYR A 624 4.91 29.15 -14.22
C TYR A 624 4.23 29.19 -12.85
N GLY A 625 3.99 30.40 -12.33
CA GLY A 625 3.25 30.60 -11.11
C GLY A 625 1.80 30.11 -11.20
N TYR A 626 1.18 29.89 -10.06
CA TYR A 626 -0.18 29.41 -9.97
C TYR A 626 -1.16 30.37 -10.65
N ARG A 627 -1.92 29.86 -11.64
CA ARG A 627 -2.89 30.62 -12.44
C ARG A 627 -2.31 31.77 -13.26
N GLN A 628 -1.00 31.81 -13.53
CA GLN A 628 -0.34 32.96 -14.20
C GLN A 628 -0.26 32.86 -15.74
N ILE A 629 -0.77 31.80 -16.34
CA ILE A 629 -0.85 31.66 -17.79
C ILE A 629 -2.21 32.11 -18.30
N GLY A 630 -2.22 33.00 -19.30
CA GLY A 630 -3.42 33.43 -20.00
C GLY A 630 -3.40 34.90 -20.35
N PRO A 631 -4.54 35.49 -20.72
CA PRO A 631 -4.69 36.92 -20.92
C PRO A 631 -4.32 37.69 -19.65
N LEU A 632 -3.52 38.73 -19.80
CA LEU A 632 -3.08 39.56 -18.69
C LEU A 632 -3.75 40.94 -18.77
N ASN A 633 -3.99 41.54 -17.60
CA ASN A 633 -4.41 42.92 -17.50
C ASN A 633 -3.21 43.89 -17.75
N ASN A 634 -3.43 45.19 -17.69
CA ASN A 634 -2.41 46.20 -17.96
C ASN A 634 -1.25 46.24 -16.96
N ILE A 635 -1.36 45.58 -15.82
CA ILE A 635 -0.33 45.47 -14.79
C ILE A 635 0.36 44.08 -14.76
N GLY A 636 -0.08 43.18 -15.65
CA GLY A 636 0.52 41.88 -15.82
C GLY A 636 -0.09 40.78 -14.96
N ASP A 637 -1.23 41.03 -14.31
CA ASP A 637 -1.95 39.99 -13.56
C ASP A 637 -2.88 39.18 -14.48
N PRO A 638 -3.08 37.87 -14.24
CA PRO A 638 -3.91 37.04 -15.10
C PRO A 638 -5.40 37.33 -14.90
N VAL A 639 -6.09 37.56 -16.02
CA VAL A 639 -7.55 37.81 -16.04
C VAL A 639 -8.35 36.52 -16.14
N GLY A 640 -7.71 35.40 -16.52
CA GLY A 640 -8.39 34.18 -16.90
C GLY A 640 -9.06 34.22 -18.26
N GLY A 641 -9.59 33.11 -18.71
CA GLY A 641 -10.17 32.98 -20.04
C GLY A 641 -11.34 32.05 -20.12
N ARG A 642 -11.83 31.84 -21.36
CA ARG A 642 -12.94 30.97 -21.68
C ARG A 642 -12.53 29.65 -22.31
N SER A 643 -11.28 29.46 -22.68
CA SER A 643 -10.74 28.23 -23.20
C SER A 643 -9.39 27.91 -22.58
N LEU A 644 -9.09 26.60 -22.48
CA LEU A 644 -7.86 26.07 -21.93
C LEU A 644 -7.40 24.91 -22.79
N THR A 645 -6.10 24.88 -23.07
CA THR A 645 -5.41 23.74 -23.69
C THR A 645 -4.15 23.46 -22.89
N GLU A 646 -3.98 22.23 -22.41
CA GLU A 646 -2.79 21.78 -21.69
C GLU A 646 -2.32 20.43 -22.19
N PHE A 647 -1.00 20.24 -22.19
CA PHE A 647 -0.31 18.99 -22.45
C PHE A 647 0.78 18.80 -21.41
N SER A 648 0.98 17.54 -21.00
CA SER A 648 2.07 17.16 -20.10
C SER A 648 2.66 15.83 -20.54
N LEU A 649 3.98 15.70 -20.50
CA LEU A 649 4.70 14.47 -20.78
C LEU A 649 5.78 14.27 -19.72
N GLU A 650 5.81 13.07 -19.13
CA GLU A 650 6.77 12.65 -18.12
C GLU A 650 7.41 11.32 -18.47
N ALA A 651 8.69 11.19 -18.14
CA ALA A 651 9.36 9.88 -18.08
C ALA A 651 9.77 9.62 -16.62
N ARG A 652 9.11 8.68 -15.97
CA ARG A 652 9.37 8.28 -14.58
C ARG A 652 10.39 7.17 -14.59
N VAL A 653 11.63 7.46 -14.14
CA VAL A 653 12.75 6.54 -14.17
C VAL A 653 13.08 6.10 -12.75
N ARG A 654 12.81 4.84 -12.42
CA ARG A 654 13.18 4.24 -11.13
C ARG A 654 14.70 4.03 -11.11
N THR A 655 15.36 4.54 -10.07
CA THR A 655 16.80 4.40 -9.89
C THR A 655 17.10 3.25 -8.93
N GLY A 656 18.34 2.71 -8.96
CA GLY A 656 18.79 1.76 -7.94
C GLY A 656 19.14 2.38 -6.57
N LEU A 657 18.85 3.68 -6.37
CA LEU A 657 19.14 4.36 -5.11
C LEU A 657 18.11 3.99 -4.04
N MET A 658 18.58 3.69 -2.83
CA MET A 658 17.76 3.28 -1.68
C MET A 658 16.80 2.12 -2.04
N ASP A 659 17.36 1.07 -2.62
CA ASP A 659 16.62 -0.14 -3.05
C ASP A 659 15.43 0.16 -3.99
N GLY A 660 15.61 1.15 -4.88
CA GLY A 660 14.58 1.54 -5.84
C GLY A 660 13.50 2.49 -5.29
N ALA A 661 13.63 2.96 -4.05
CA ALA A 661 12.68 3.92 -3.47
C ALA A 661 12.74 5.31 -4.10
N ILE A 662 13.75 5.61 -4.94
CA ILE A 662 13.90 6.91 -5.58
C ILE A 662 13.70 6.81 -7.09
N SER A 663 12.83 7.67 -7.65
CA SER A 663 12.69 7.87 -9.08
C SER A 663 13.06 9.30 -9.48
N VAL A 664 13.63 9.45 -10.68
CA VAL A 664 13.90 10.73 -11.32
C VAL A 664 12.93 10.90 -12.49
N VAL A 665 12.30 12.06 -12.57
CA VAL A 665 11.20 12.32 -13.52
C VAL A 665 11.47 13.59 -14.33
N PRO A 666 12.17 13.53 -15.47
CA PRO A 666 12.17 14.61 -16.44
C PRO A 666 10.77 14.80 -17.03
N PHE A 667 10.37 16.06 -17.23
CA PHE A 667 9.07 16.39 -17.78
C PHE A 667 9.08 17.64 -18.64
N ILE A 668 8.07 17.73 -19.50
CA ILE A 668 7.75 18.93 -20.28
C ILE A 668 6.24 19.14 -20.25
N ASP A 669 5.84 20.37 -19.96
CA ASP A 669 4.44 20.81 -19.93
C ASP A 669 4.25 21.93 -20.94
N ALA A 670 3.04 22.02 -21.47
CA ALA A 670 2.63 23.10 -22.35
C ALA A 670 1.19 23.50 -22.07
N GLY A 671 0.87 24.79 -22.15
CA GLY A 671 -0.51 25.22 -21.98
C GLY A 671 -0.76 26.64 -22.43
N THR A 672 -2.03 26.93 -22.66
CA THR A 672 -2.54 28.25 -23.03
C THR A 672 -3.97 28.43 -22.53
N VAL A 673 -4.31 29.69 -22.26
CA VAL A 673 -5.66 30.11 -21.91
C VAL A 673 -6.08 31.23 -22.90
N GLY A 674 -7.23 31.01 -23.54
CA GLY A 674 -7.76 31.95 -24.54
C GLY A 674 -8.98 32.71 -24.06
N SER A 675 -9.17 33.93 -24.60
CA SER A 675 -10.38 34.74 -24.39
C SER A 675 -11.59 34.21 -25.15
N ASP A 676 -11.36 33.50 -26.25
CA ASP A 676 -12.41 32.83 -27.03
C ASP A 676 -12.83 31.50 -26.39
N ALA A 677 -14.06 31.07 -26.62
CA ALA A 677 -14.57 29.83 -26.04
C ALA A 677 -13.99 28.55 -26.70
N ILE A 678 -13.42 28.66 -27.89
CA ILE A 678 -12.85 27.52 -28.62
C ILE A 678 -11.40 27.32 -28.18
N PRO A 679 -11.01 26.17 -27.60
CA PRO A 679 -9.62 25.90 -27.28
C PRO A 679 -8.71 26.00 -28.51
N GLY A 680 -7.63 26.73 -28.38
CA GLY A 680 -6.64 27.01 -29.43
C GLY A 680 -5.22 26.75 -28.94
N PHE A 681 -4.25 27.14 -29.77
CA PHE A 681 -2.82 26.97 -29.49
C PHE A 681 -2.05 28.29 -29.51
N ASP A 682 -2.78 29.43 -29.51
CA ASP A 682 -2.17 30.74 -29.55
C ASP A 682 -1.45 31.04 -28.23
N GLN A 683 -0.26 31.64 -28.34
CA GLN A 683 0.58 32.07 -27.20
C GLN A 683 0.87 30.94 -26.21
N ILE A 684 1.01 29.68 -26.70
CA ILE A 684 1.29 28.54 -25.85
C ILE A 684 2.58 28.75 -25.03
N LYS A 685 2.50 28.47 -23.75
CA LYS A 685 3.60 28.52 -22.79
C LYS A 685 4.15 27.12 -22.58
N PHE A 686 5.48 26.99 -22.50
CA PHE A 686 6.17 25.74 -22.28
C PHE A 686 6.97 25.81 -20.99
N GLY A 687 6.87 24.78 -20.17
CA GLY A 687 7.68 24.58 -19.00
C GLY A 687 8.38 23.23 -19.04
N ALA A 688 9.62 23.18 -18.55
CA ALA A 688 10.37 21.92 -18.46
C ALA A 688 11.07 21.84 -17.12
N GLY A 689 11.31 20.60 -16.65
CA GLY A 689 11.96 20.40 -15.37
C GLY A 689 12.31 18.94 -15.09
N VAL A 690 12.79 18.75 -13.87
CA VAL A 690 13.10 17.43 -13.34
C VAL A 690 12.48 17.31 -11.95
N GLY A 691 11.82 16.19 -11.71
CA GLY A 691 11.27 15.82 -10.41
C GLY A 691 12.03 14.68 -9.77
N ILE A 692 11.95 14.62 -8.45
CA ILE A 692 12.35 13.46 -7.64
C ILE A 692 11.10 12.90 -7.00
N ARG A 693 10.98 11.58 -6.97
CA ARG A 693 9.91 10.84 -6.28
C ARG A 693 10.56 9.96 -5.24
N TYR A 694 10.05 10.03 -4.02
CA TYR A 694 10.38 9.10 -2.97
C TYR A 694 9.16 8.22 -2.72
N HIS A 695 9.24 6.95 -3.11
CA HIS A 695 8.13 5.99 -2.99
C HIS A 695 7.97 5.57 -1.53
N THR A 696 6.76 5.74 -1.00
CA THR A 696 6.38 5.35 0.35
C THR A 696 5.19 4.39 0.29
N GLY A 697 4.89 3.69 1.39
CA GLY A 697 3.75 2.77 1.47
C GLY A 697 2.36 3.43 1.26
N PHE A 698 2.28 4.75 1.26
CA PHE A 698 1.03 5.51 1.03
C PHE A 698 1.08 6.38 -0.23
N GLY A 699 2.07 6.17 -1.11
CA GLY A 699 2.25 6.87 -2.37
C GLY A 699 3.56 7.66 -2.45
N PRO A 700 3.97 8.10 -3.65
CA PRO A 700 5.22 8.81 -3.84
C PRO A 700 5.14 10.25 -3.32
N LEU A 701 6.16 10.67 -2.58
CA LEU A 701 6.42 12.08 -2.27
C LEU A 701 7.12 12.73 -3.47
N ARG A 702 6.57 13.82 -3.97
CA ARG A 702 7.00 14.52 -5.17
C ARG A 702 7.70 15.84 -4.84
N LEU A 703 8.88 16.05 -5.44
CA LEU A 703 9.58 17.32 -5.47
C LEU A 703 9.93 17.62 -6.93
N ASP A 704 9.35 18.67 -7.52
CA ASP A 704 9.62 19.10 -8.89
C ASP A 704 10.33 20.46 -8.90
N VAL A 705 11.34 20.58 -9.74
CA VAL A 705 12.02 21.85 -10.07
C VAL A 705 11.81 22.10 -11.55
N ALA A 706 11.22 23.23 -11.88
CA ALA A 706 10.84 23.57 -13.24
C ALA A 706 11.24 25.01 -13.62
N MET A 707 11.43 25.22 -14.91
CA MET A 707 11.68 26.55 -15.47
C MET A 707 10.74 26.79 -16.66
N PRO A 708 10.30 28.05 -16.88
CA PRO A 708 9.59 28.42 -18.08
C PRO A 708 10.55 28.49 -19.27
N LEU A 709 10.17 27.90 -20.40
CA LEU A 709 10.99 27.96 -21.63
C LEU A 709 10.76 29.23 -22.46
N ASN A 710 9.59 29.81 -22.33
CA ASN A 710 9.22 31.10 -22.99
C ASN A 710 8.58 32.07 -21.98
N PRO A 711 9.35 32.52 -20.97
CA PRO A 711 8.84 33.36 -19.89
C PRO A 711 8.33 34.71 -20.40
N GLY A 712 7.31 35.23 -19.74
CA GLY A 712 6.88 36.63 -19.84
C GLY A 712 7.66 37.53 -18.88
N PRO A 713 7.37 38.83 -18.89
CA PRO A 713 8.12 39.79 -18.06
C PRO A 713 8.03 39.58 -16.55
N ASN A 714 6.96 38.97 -16.08
CA ASN A 714 6.67 38.76 -14.66
C ASN A 714 6.87 37.31 -14.21
N ASP A 715 7.18 36.38 -15.14
CA ASP A 715 7.37 34.97 -14.81
C ASP A 715 8.66 34.76 -14.00
N SER A 716 8.59 33.88 -12.99
CA SER A 716 9.75 33.48 -12.19
C SER A 716 10.70 32.65 -13.03
N PHE A 717 12.00 32.75 -12.79
CA PHE A 717 13.00 31.97 -13.52
C PHE A 717 12.97 30.46 -13.18
N VAL A 718 12.61 30.11 -11.94
CA VAL A 718 12.51 28.72 -11.43
C VAL A 718 11.34 28.64 -10.49
N ALA A 719 10.60 27.54 -10.58
CA ALA A 719 9.53 27.18 -9.66
C ALA A 719 9.82 25.80 -9.01
N VAL A 720 9.45 25.64 -7.75
CA VAL A 720 9.62 24.41 -6.97
C VAL A 720 8.26 23.99 -6.43
N TYR A 721 7.94 22.72 -6.60
CA TYR A 721 6.65 22.14 -6.18
C TYR A 721 6.88 20.91 -5.31
N VAL A 722 6.15 20.83 -4.21
CA VAL A 722 6.14 19.65 -3.30
C VAL A 722 4.71 19.14 -3.19
N ALA A 723 4.49 17.86 -3.39
CA ALA A 723 3.17 17.24 -3.29
C ALA A 723 3.26 15.73 -2.98
N LEU A 724 2.13 15.12 -2.65
CA LEU A 724 1.95 13.68 -2.55
C LEU A 724 1.31 13.16 -3.86
N GLY A 725 1.76 12.00 -4.33
CA GLY A 725 1.31 11.40 -5.58
C GLY A 725 2.05 11.92 -6.82
N GLN A 726 1.71 11.39 -7.98
CA GLN A 726 2.23 11.86 -9.26
C GLN A 726 1.55 13.18 -9.71
N ALA A 727 2.04 13.80 -10.77
CA ALA A 727 1.47 15.06 -11.27
C ALA A 727 0.08 14.86 -11.89
N PHE A 728 -0.20 13.65 -12.43
CA PHE A 728 -1.47 13.27 -13.03
C PHE A 728 -1.59 11.76 -13.09
#